data_6c9c4ceabcd8f5065a041fc77b2e3e92
#
_entry.id   6c9c4ceabcd8f5065a041fc77b2e3e92
#
_cell.length_a   1.000
_cell.length_b   1.000
_cell.length_c   1.000
_cell.angle_alpha   90.00
_cell.angle_beta   90.00
_cell.angle_gamma   90.00
#
_symmetry.space_group_name_H-M   'P 1'
#
loop_
_entity.id
_entity.type
_entity.pdbx_description
1 polymer ?
#
loop_
_entity_poly.entity_id
_entity_poly.type
_entity_poly.pdbx_seq_one_letter_code
_entity_poly.pdbx_strand_id
1 'polypeptide(L)'
;MKKRVLFTLSIFALSAALSGTAVASNPKPFVIPELREWSGGEGSFVIDNKTQIIFESDESKQAAQAFANDYLKMFDQKIKVKESSKPKEGSITFNIVSDESLGDEGYTIEIGETIEVASQTPQGLYWATRSLLQIADQGTDGELPMGSIKDFPDYAVRGFLIDCARKFIPLDYLETYIDILAYYKMNLLHIHLNDNGLKKFFHEDWWQTYSAFRLESETFPGLTAQDGHYTKQEFIDLQKLAESKHIVIIPEIDVPAHSLAFVHYKPELESEYATNYLDLFSDETYEFVDALFKEYLEGDDPVFRGKKVHIGTDEYKVSEEQKVREKFRYFADRYIKYVESFGKEACLWGSLTHMHGETEVKKSEDITMFIWNNPYGNPTEMIDDGYKIINIPESNYIVPTAPYYSDYLNIEKIYREWTPAVVADVTFEERHPSILGGMFAIWNDRTGSGVSLKDIHDRTMPATQIISAKCWSGTNATLSFEEFDKRRATTAEAPGVNYAGRVGEPNSLVYESAVVKPNSTTPLEEIGYGYTISFDLDGRQEQKGATLFESDFAKFYLSDPINGMIGFSRDGYLYNFKISTYNKDNVNVMIQGDNLTTSIYIDGELVQKLDVTLRYFPNPEEKMKFISTLVFPLARTGEFESKVTNLKVYNYQLNK
;
A
#
# COMPACT_ATOMS: atom_id res chain seq x y z
N MET A 1 78.39 22.54 -64.58
CA MET A 1 77.02 22.01 -64.32
C MET A 1 77.10 21.16 -63.08
N LYS A 2 76.70 21.73 -61.90
CA LYS A 2 76.75 20.98 -60.63
C LYS A 2 75.37 20.55 -60.25
N LYS A 3 75.11 19.19 -60.14
CA LYS A 3 73.91 18.61 -59.59
C LYS A 3 74.00 18.67 -58.11
N ARG A 4 72.97 19.30 -57.45
CA ARG A 4 72.75 19.20 -56.02
C ARG A 4 71.83 18.03 -55.75
N VAL A 5 72.31 17.13 -54.87
CA VAL A 5 71.52 16.06 -54.31
C VAL A 5 70.89 16.54 -52.99
N LEU A 6 69.59 16.55 -52.89
CA LEU A 6 68.85 16.80 -51.67
C LEU A 6 68.69 15.46 -50.89
N PHE A 7 69.22 15.41 -49.68
CA PHE A 7 68.91 14.38 -48.72
C PHE A 7 67.67 14.77 -47.93
N THR A 8 66.60 13.97 -48.04
CA THR A 8 65.42 14.14 -47.22
C THR A 8 65.53 13.20 -46.00
N LEU A 9 65.66 13.76 -44.82
CA LEU A 9 65.57 13.06 -43.55
C LEU A 9 64.09 12.81 -43.23
N SER A 10 63.66 11.55 -43.24
CA SER A 10 62.35 11.14 -42.72
C SER A 10 62.45 10.90 -41.21
N ILE A 11 61.87 11.80 -40.42
CA ILE A 11 61.68 11.60 -38.99
C ILE A 11 60.44 10.75 -38.80
N PHE A 12 60.59 9.49 -38.40
CA PHE A 12 59.52 8.64 -37.90
C PHE A 12 59.18 9.08 -36.46
N ALA A 13 58.09 9.82 -36.26
CA ALA A 13 57.52 10.05 -34.97
C ALA A 13 56.71 8.81 -34.58
N LEU A 14 57.19 8.04 -33.62
CA LEU A 14 56.51 6.91 -32.98
C LEU A 14 55.51 7.56 -31.97
N SER A 15 54.25 7.76 -32.39
CA SER A 15 53.18 8.12 -31.46
C SER A 15 52.77 6.84 -30.72
N ALA A 16 53.21 6.70 -29.49
CA ALA A 16 52.64 5.74 -28.54
C ALA A 16 51.21 6.21 -28.21
N ALA A 17 50.22 5.59 -28.81
CA ALA A 17 48.85 5.72 -28.37
C ALA A 17 48.75 5.02 -27.01
N LEU A 18 48.72 5.81 -25.93
CA LEU A 18 48.19 5.37 -24.65
C LEU A 18 46.68 5.12 -24.86
N SER A 19 46.31 3.88 -25.13
CA SER A 19 44.95 3.45 -25.00
C SER A 19 44.62 3.37 -23.49
N GLY A 20 44.31 4.52 -22.92
CA GLY A 20 43.59 4.55 -21.65
C GLY A 20 42.22 3.88 -21.92
N THR A 21 42.01 2.73 -21.32
CA THR A 21 40.65 2.18 -21.19
C THR A 21 39.86 3.23 -20.42
N ALA A 22 38.95 3.94 -21.10
CA ALA A 22 38.00 4.80 -20.43
C ALA A 22 37.23 3.90 -19.47
N VAL A 23 37.38 4.10 -18.17
CA VAL A 23 36.57 3.43 -17.17
C VAL A 23 35.15 3.94 -17.42
N ALA A 24 34.22 3.01 -17.60
CA ALA A 24 32.83 3.39 -17.86
C ALA A 24 32.22 3.99 -16.57
N SER A 25 31.54 5.11 -16.71
CA SER A 25 30.78 5.71 -15.58
C SER A 25 29.69 4.76 -15.11
N ASN A 26 29.40 4.78 -13.80
CA ASN A 26 28.36 3.94 -13.22
C ASN A 26 26.99 4.18 -13.85
N PRO A 27 26.24 3.12 -14.19
CA PRO A 27 24.87 3.26 -14.68
C PRO A 27 23.95 3.80 -13.59
N LYS A 28 22.82 4.40 -14.00
CA LYS A 28 21.78 4.89 -13.09
C LYS A 28 21.24 3.73 -12.24
N PRO A 29 21.31 3.81 -10.89
CA PRO A 29 20.74 2.77 -10.05
C PRO A 29 19.22 2.74 -10.16
N PHE A 30 18.64 1.56 -9.98
CA PHE A 30 17.19 1.41 -9.95
C PHE A 30 16.65 1.76 -8.56
N VAL A 31 15.68 2.63 -8.50
CA VAL A 31 14.90 2.92 -7.30
C VAL A 31 13.44 3.20 -7.70
N ILE A 32 12.53 3.02 -6.78
CA ILE A 32 11.12 3.37 -6.96
C ILE A 32 10.74 4.42 -5.90
N PRO A 33 10.32 5.60 -6.30
CA PRO A 33 10.28 6.17 -7.67
C PRO A 33 11.65 6.33 -8.32
N GLU A 34 11.69 6.30 -9.65
CA GLU A 34 12.92 6.46 -10.42
C GLU A 34 13.57 7.83 -10.16
N LEU A 35 14.89 7.84 -9.95
CA LEU A 35 15.65 9.07 -9.76
C LEU A 35 15.49 9.99 -10.96
N ARG A 36 15.30 11.28 -10.71
CA ARG A 36 15.15 12.28 -11.76
C ARG A 36 16.46 12.54 -12.48
N GLU A 37 17.50 12.87 -11.75
CA GLU A 37 18.82 13.15 -12.30
C GLU A 37 19.87 12.21 -11.70
N TRP A 38 20.74 11.69 -12.55
CA TRP A 38 21.88 10.87 -12.18
C TRP A 38 23.08 11.20 -13.04
N SER A 39 24.22 11.47 -12.39
CA SER A 39 25.51 11.59 -13.05
C SER A 39 26.47 10.57 -12.46
N GLY A 40 26.73 9.47 -13.21
CA GLY A 40 27.58 8.38 -12.75
C GLY A 40 29.05 8.78 -12.60
N GLY A 41 29.66 8.42 -11.48
CA GLY A 41 31.09 8.45 -11.24
C GLY A 41 31.75 7.12 -11.56
N GLU A 42 32.98 6.94 -11.09
CA GLU A 42 33.76 5.70 -11.22
C GLU A 42 33.94 5.06 -9.83
N GLY A 43 33.75 3.74 -9.72
CA GLY A 43 33.92 2.99 -8.47
C GLY A 43 32.67 2.97 -7.60
N SER A 44 32.82 2.51 -6.36
CA SER A 44 31.73 2.34 -5.38
C SER A 44 32.14 2.81 -3.98
N PHE A 45 31.17 3.26 -3.21
CA PHE A 45 31.27 3.45 -1.77
C PHE A 45 30.77 2.20 -1.06
N VAL A 46 31.50 1.71 -0.07
CA VAL A 46 31.13 0.52 0.71
C VAL A 46 30.74 0.93 2.13
N ILE A 47 29.52 0.59 2.54
CA ILE A 47 29.11 0.75 3.94
C ILE A 47 29.68 -0.41 4.74
N ASP A 48 30.67 -0.14 5.57
CA ASP A 48 31.35 -1.13 6.41
C ASP A 48 31.20 -0.83 7.93
N ASN A 49 31.86 -1.59 8.76
CA ASN A 49 31.83 -1.45 10.22
C ASN A 49 32.54 -0.17 10.74
N LYS A 50 33.25 0.57 9.90
CA LYS A 50 33.92 1.85 10.24
C LYS A 50 33.07 3.04 9.80
N THR A 51 32.11 2.84 8.91
CA THR A 51 31.19 3.87 8.43
C THR A 51 30.47 4.52 9.60
N GLN A 52 30.39 5.85 9.59
CA GLN A 52 29.65 6.64 10.56
C GLN A 52 28.65 7.53 9.84
N ILE A 53 27.49 7.70 10.42
CA ILE A 53 26.51 8.70 9.98
C ILE A 53 26.71 9.95 10.81
N ILE A 54 26.82 11.10 10.14
CA ILE A 54 27.08 12.40 10.74
C ILE A 54 25.90 13.33 10.45
N PHE A 55 25.48 14.09 11.46
CA PHE A 55 24.48 15.14 11.34
C PHE A 55 24.95 16.39 12.09
N GLU A 56 24.48 17.59 11.67
CA GLU A 56 24.89 18.88 12.26
C GLU A 56 23.78 19.56 13.07
N SER A 57 22.51 19.20 12.84
CA SER A 57 21.35 19.83 13.52
C SER A 57 20.33 18.78 13.96
N ASP A 58 19.45 19.16 14.88
CA ASP A 58 18.33 18.29 15.28
C ASP A 58 17.38 17.94 14.12
N GLU A 59 17.26 18.83 13.13
CA GLU A 59 16.47 18.62 11.92
C GLU A 59 17.06 17.50 11.04
N SER A 60 18.39 17.44 10.89
CA SER A 60 19.06 16.37 10.13
C SER A 60 19.23 15.07 10.92
N LYS A 61 19.20 15.15 12.27
CA LYS A 61 19.32 13.99 13.17
C LYS A 61 18.25 12.94 12.95
N GLN A 62 16.99 13.35 12.72
CA GLN A 62 15.89 12.42 12.53
C GLN A 62 16.09 11.53 11.30
N ALA A 63 16.47 12.12 10.17
CA ALA A 63 16.75 11.37 8.95
C ALA A 63 17.99 10.45 9.11
N ALA A 64 19.06 10.95 9.76
CA ALA A 64 20.25 10.17 10.06
C ALA A 64 19.94 8.92 10.92
N GLN A 65 19.12 9.10 11.94
CA GLN A 65 18.71 8.01 12.83
C GLN A 65 17.76 7.02 12.11
N ALA A 66 16.81 7.52 11.30
CA ALA A 66 15.92 6.69 10.50
C ALA A 66 16.71 5.81 9.52
N PHE A 67 17.68 6.39 8.80
CA PHE A 67 18.55 5.62 7.90
C PHE A 67 19.31 4.52 8.66
N ALA A 68 19.94 4.84 9.80
CA ALA A 68 20.70 3.86 10.59
C ALA A 68 19.82 2.70 11.08
N ASN A 69 18.62 3.01 11.56
CA ASN A 69 17.68 2.00 12.07
C ASN A 69 17.17 1.10 10.94
N ASP A 70 16.82 1.68 9.81
CA ASP A 70 16.28 0.93 8.67
C ASP A 70 17.38 0.13 7.95
N TYR A 71 18.61 0.66 7.90
CA TYR A 71 19.76 -0.09 7.40
C TYR A 71 20.04 -1.34 8.27
N LEU A 72 19.95 -1.20 9.60
CA LEU A 72 20.08 -2.34 10.52
C LEU A 72 18.98 -3.40 10.27
N LYS A 73 17.73 -2.99 10.02
CA LYS A 73 16.64 -3.92 9.71
C LYS A 73 16.84 -4.67 8.38
N MET A 74 17.44 -4.01 7.39
CA MET A 74 17.64 -4.61 6.06
C MET A 74 18.88 -5.48 5.97
N PHE A 75 19.99 -5.08 6.62
CA PHE A 75 21.31 -5.68 6.40
C PHE A 75 21.94 -6.28 7.66
N ASP A 76 21.24 -6.28 8.80
CA ASP A 76 21.75 -6.73 10.11
C ASP A 76 23.09 -6.08 10.51
N GLN A 77 23.34 -4.84 10.01
CA GLN A 77 24.56 -4.08 10.26
C GLN A 77 24.25 -2.75 10.93
N LYS A 78 24.83 -2.55 12.11
CA LYS A 78 24.66 -1.32 12.90
C LYS A 78 25.64 -0.25 12.46
N ILE A 79 25.15 0.95 12.07
CA ILE A 79 25.94 2.13 11.76
C ILE A 79 25.86 3.12 12.93
N LYS A 80 27.00 3.68 13.32
CA LYS A 80 27.06 4.64 14.44
C LYS A 80 26.65 6.03 13.97
N VAL A 81 25.62 6.60 14.62
CA VAL A 81 25.18 7.99 14.40
C VAL A 81 25.88 8.93 15.37
N LYS A 82 26.38 10.07 14.87
CA LYS A 82 27.16 11.04 15.65
C LYS A 82 26.90 12.47 15.19
N GLU A 83 26.75 13.38 16.14
CA GLU A 83 26.77 14.83 15.90
C GLU A 83 28.18 15.30 15.63
N SER A 84 28.43 15.97 14.50
CA SER A 84 29.70 16.57 14.13
C SER A 84 29.56 17.45 12.87
N SER A 85 30.26 18.56 12.84
CA SER A 85 30.41 19.44 11.64
C SER A 85 31.62 19.07 10.76
N LYS A 86 32.30 17.95 11.04
CA LYS A 86 33.49 17.53 10.31
C LYS A 86 33.30 16.16 9.72
N PRO A 87 32.92 16.08 8.42
CA PRO A 87 32.89 14.81 7.72
C PRO A 87 34.29 14.17 7.71
N LYS A 88 34.31 12.85 7.67
CA LYS A 88 35.50 12.03 7.50
C LYS A 88 35.31 11.14 6.28
N GLU A 89 36.40 10.81 5.64
CA GLU A 89 36.42 9.76 4.62
C GLU A 89 35.70 8.49 5.15
N GLY A 90 34.82 7.90 4.35
CA GLY A 90 34.00 6.75 4.72
C GLY A 90 32.77 7.11 5.60
N SER A 91 32.41 8.39 5.77
CA SER A 91 31.19 8.79 6.48
C SER A 91 30.03 9.10 5.53
N ILE A 92 28.81 9.07 6.09
CA ILE A 92 27.57 9.52 5.46
C ILE A 92 27.11 10.76 6.22
N THR A 93 26.91 11.89 5.55
CA THR A 93 26.52 13.16 6.18
C THR A 93 25.11 13.56 5.78
N PHE A 94 24.35 14.10 6.72
CA PHE A 94 23.00 14.64 6.50
C PHE A 94 22.97 16.11 6.85
N ASN A 95 22.67 16.97 5.86
CA ASN A 95 22.77 18.42 6.00
C ASN A 95 21.47 19.11 5.55
N ILE A 96 20.99 20.06 6.37
CA ILE A 96 19.99 21.04 5.91
C ILE A 96 20.72 22.17 5.20
N VAL A 97 20.29 22.48 3.98
CA VAL A 97 20.87 23.52 3.11
C VAL A 97 19.80 24.50 2.66
N SER A 98 20.19 25.71 2.27
CA SER A 98 19.27 26.68 1.68
C SER A 98 19.37 26.58 0.15
N ASP A 99 18.51 25.77 -0.46
CA ASP A 99 18.39 25.60 -1.91
C ASP A 99 16.92 25.50 -2.33
N GLU A 100 16.32 26.63 -2.68
CA GLU A 100 14.91 26.72 -3.10
C GLU A 100 14.58 25.85 -4.32
N SER A 101 15.58 25.46 -5.13
CA SER A 101 15.37 24.61 -6.31
C SER A 101 14.99 23.17 -5.96
N LEU A 102 15.15 22.77 -4.70
CA LEU A 102 14.77 21.45 -4.19
C LEU A 102 13.28 21.39 -3.76
N GLY A 103 12.65 22.54 -3.48
CA GLY A 103 11.32 22.56 -2.89
C GLY A 103 11.25 21.84 -1.54
N ASP A 104 10.06 21.48 -1.09
CA ASP A 104 9.87 20.91 0.24
C ASP A 104 10.31 19.44 0.35
N GLU A 105 10.37 18.71 -0.75
CA GLU A 105 10.62 17.27 -0.75
C GLU A 105 11.87 16.84 -1.53
N GLY A 106 12.52 17.78 -2.22
CA GLY A 106 13.70 17.47 -3.03
C GLY A 106 14.97 17.34 -2.20
N TYR A 107 15.95 16.64 -2.77
CA TYR A 107 17.23 16.38 -2.16
C TYR A 107 18.34 16.18 -3.19
N THR A 108 19.59 16.28 -2.72
CA THR A 108 20.78 15.84 -3.46
C THR A 108 21.53 14.78 -2.68
N ILE A 109 22.20 13.88 -3.39
CA ILE A 109 23.12 12.90 -2.81
C ILE A 109 24.39 12.90 -3.67
N GLU A 110 25.54 13.16 -3.06
CA GLU A 110 26.86 12.96 -3.66
C GLU A 110 27.51 11.71 -3.08
N ILE A 111 27.73 10.69 -3.91
CA ILE A 111 28.36 9.42 -3.51
C ILE A 111 29.79 9.42 -4.03
N GLY A 112 30.73 9.65 -3.15
CA GLY A 112 32.17 9.64 -3.42
C GLY A 112 32.93 8.86 -2.34
N GLU A 113 34.10 9.36 -1.90
CA GLU A 113 34.81 8.83 -0.71
C GLU A 113 34.06 9.08 0.60
N THR A 114 33.10 10.01 0.56
CA THR A 114 32.04 10.27 1.55
C THR A 114 30.71 10.26 0.83
N ILE A 115 29.61 10.02 1.55
CA ILE A 115 28.26 10.27 1.04
C ILE A 115 27.76 11.56 1.68
N GLU A 116 27.37 12.53 0.85
CA GLU A 116 26.80 13.80 1.30
C GLU A 116 25.34 13.88 0.87
N VAL A 117 24.43 13.92 1.85
CA VAL A 117 22.99 14.04 1.66
C VAL A 117 22.56 15.43 2.07
N ALA A 118 21.89 16.15 1.17
CA ALA A 118 21.42 17.49 1.44
C ALA A 118 19.99 17.72 0.96
N SER A 119 19.24 18.49 1.75
CA SER A 119 17.90 18.98 1.41
C SER A 119 17.63 20.27 2.18
N GLN A 120 16.63 21.05 1.74
CA GLN A 120 16.22 22.23 2.52
C GLN A 120 15.25 21.89 3.66
N THR A 121 14.72 20.67 3.72
CA THR A 121 13.76 20.23 4.72
C THR A 121 14.11 18.87 5.33
N PRO A 122 13.65 18.57 6.56
CA PRO A 122 13.75 17.22 7.13
C PRO A 122 13.06 16.15 6.28
N GLN A 123 11.93 16.47 5.62
CA GLN A 123 11.19 15.56 4.76
C GLN A 123 12.02 15.17 3.52
N GLY A 124 12.67 16.12 2.83
CA GLY A 124 13.53 15.79 1.71
C GLY A 124 14.74 14.95 2.11
N LEU A 125 15.35 15.22 3.30
CA LEU A 125 16.39 14.34 3.84
C LEU A 125 15.87 12.93 4.10
N TYR A 126 14.65 12.80 4.62
CA TYR A 126 14.04 11.49 4.85
C TYR A 126 13.85 10.73 3.52
N TRP A 127 13.35 11.40 2.45
CA TRP A 127 13.20 10.75 1.13
C TRP A 127 14.55 10.36 0.52
N ALA A 128 15.60 11.12 0.75
CA ALA A 128 16.96 10.75 0.34
C ALA A 128 17.40 9.42 0.96
N THR A 129 17.06 9.18 2.25
CA THR A 129 17.37 7.92 2.93
C THR A 129 16.69 6.72 2.25
N ARG A 130 15.47 6.90 1.73
CA ARG A 130 14.74 5.83 1.02
C ARG A 130 15.45 5.44 -0.28
N SER A 131 15.96 6.43 -1.02
CA SER A 131 16.76 6.15 -2.21
C SER A 131 18.08 5.44 -1.86
N LEU A 132 18.81 5.88 -0.84
CA LEU A 132 20.03 5.21 -0.41
C LEU A 132 19.81 3.75 0.01
N LEU A 133 18.73 3.46 0.75
CA LEU A 133 18.39 2.10 1.15
C LEU A 133 18.08 1.21 -0.06
N GLN A 134 17.31 1.72 -1.03
CA GLN A 134 16.99 0.97 -2.25
C GLN A 134 18.23 0.74 -3.14
N ILE A 135 19.16 1.70 -3.19
CA ILE A 135 20.43 1.54 -3.90
C ILE A 135 21.30 0.47 -3.21
N ALA A 136 21.39 0.52 -1.88
CA ALA A 136 22.15 -0.45 -1.10
C ALA A 136 21.57 -1.87 -1.21
N ASP A 137 20.24 -2.03 -1.27
CA ASP A 137 19.55 -3.33 -1.42
C ASP A 137 19.86 -4.03 -2.76
N GLN A 138 20.25 -3.29 -3.78
CA GLN A 138 20.60 -3.82 -5.09
C GLN A 138 22.10 -4.01 -5.28
N GLY A 139 22.90 -3.44 -4.38
CA GLY A 139 24.35 -3.61 -4.39
C GLY A 139 24.81 -4.98 -3.88
N THR A 140 26.00 -5.43 -4.29
CA THR A 140 26.65 -6.58 -3.67
C THR A 140 27.35 -6.10 -2.41
N ASP A 141 27.10 -6.74 -1.27
CA ASP A 141 27.76 -6.46 0.02
C ASP A 141 27.69 -4.97 0.48
N GLY A 142 26.58 -4.29 0.20
CA GLY A 142 26.37 -2.88 0.61
C GLY A 142 27.14 -1.85 -0.23
N GLU A 143 27.55 -2.21 -1.45
CA GLU A 143 28.18 -1.30 -2.40
C GLU A 143 27.15 -0.32 -2.99
N LEU A 144 27.49 0.99 -2.96
CA LEU A 144 26.73 2.03 -3.63
C LEU A 144 27.56 2.60 -4.77
N PRO A 145 27.08 2.68 -6.02
CA PRO A 145 27.80 3.24 -7.14
C PRO A 145 28.09 4.72 -6.88
N MET A 146 29.34 5.16 -7.08
CA MET A 146 29.70 6.58 -6.98
C MET A 146 29.02 7.38 -8.09
N GLY A 147 28.58 8.59 -7.73
CA GLY A 147 27.88 9.51 -8.63
C GLY A 147 27.04 10.52 -7.86
N SER A 148 26.37 11.41 -8.58
CA SER A 148 25.51 12.45 -8.00
C SER A 148 24.06 12.27 -8.41
N ILE A 149 23.17 12.57 -7.44
CA ILE A 149 21.72 12.50 -7.56
C ILE A 149 21.15 13.90 -7.24
N LYS A 150 20.20 14.35 -8.07
CA LYS A 150 19.24 15.40 -7.72
C LYS A 150 17.84 14.88 -8.00
N ASP A 151 16.98 14.90 -6.99
CA ASP A 151 15.67 14.25 -7.08
C ASP A 151 14.59 15.04 -6.32
N PHE A 152 13.39 15.10 -6.87
CA PHE A 152 12.24 15.82 -6.32
C PHE A 152 10.94 15.35 -7.02
N PRO A 153 9.77 15.42 -6.35
CA PRO A 153 8.50 14.99 -6.93
C PRO A 153 7.92 16.00 -7.92
N ASP A 154 7.12 15.51 -8.88
CA ASP A 154 6.28 16.34 -9.74
C ASP A 154 5.00 16.81 -9.03
N TYR A 155 4.46 15.99 -8.13
CA TYR A 155 3.21 16.23 -7.43
C TYR A 155 3.38 16.11 -5.91
N ALA A 156 2.76 17.04 -5.19
CA ALA A 156 2.86 17.13 -3.74
C ALA A 156 2.15 15.97 -3.00
N VAL A 157 1.12 15.36 -3.62
CA VAL A 157 0.34 14.27 -3.01
C VAL A 157 0.55 12.96 -3.76
N ARG A 158 0.88 11.91 -3.00
CA ARG A 158 1.05 10.54 -3.44
C ARG A 158 0.39 9.64 -2.40
N GLY A 159 -0.85 9.20 -2.70
CA GLY A 159 -1.72 8.66 -1.66
C GLY A 159 -2.25 7.25 -1.91
N PHE A 160 -2.70 6.66 -0.82
CA PHE A 160 -3.43 5.39 -0.76
C PHE A 160 -4.66 5.55 0.12
N LEU A 161 -5.83 5.09 -0.36
CA LEU A 161 -7.04 4.96 0.41
C LEU A 161 -7.30 3.50 0.76
N ILE A 162 -7.57 3.22 2.03
CA ILE A 162 -7.93 1.90 2.52
C ILE A 162 -9.30 1.91 3.19
N ASP A 163 -10.22 1.07 2.69
CA ASP A 163 -11.53 0.84 3.28
C ASP A 163 -11.41 -0.08 4.50
N CYS A 164 -11.37 0.53 5.67
CA CYS A 164 -11.38 -0.16 6.97
C CYS A 164 -12.80 -0.46 7.45
N ALA A 165 -13.82 0.18 6.85
CA ALA A 165 -15.20 0.07 7.29
C ALA A 165 -15.81 -1.28 6.93
N ARG A 166 -15.80 -1.65 5.63
CA ARG A 166 -16.42 -2.89 5.15
C ARG A 166 -15.63 -4.13 5.51
N LYS A 167 -14.32 -4.00 5.75
CA LYS A 167 -13.46 -5.03 6.33
C LYS A 167 -12.55 -4.39 7.37
N PHE A 168 -12.59 -4.91 8.61
CA PHE A 168 -11.66 -4.44 9.64
C PHE A 168 -10.22 -4.74 9.22
N ILE A 169 -9.39 -3.71 9.27
CA ILE A 169 -7.95 -3.79 9.02
C ILE A 169 -7.24 -3.61 10.36
N PRO A 170 -6.54 -4.62 10.89
CA PRO A 170 -5.83 -4.49 12.16
C PRO A 170 -4.78 -3.40 12.17
N LEU A 171 -4.54 -2.84 13.34
CA LEU A 171 -3.62 -1.72 13.53
C LEU A 171 -2.19 -2.05 13.07
N ASP A 172 -1.69 -3.22 13.41
CA ASP A 172 -0.35 -3.70 13.03
C ASP A 172 -0.13 -3.76 11.51
N TYR A 173 -1.19 -4.06 10.74
CA TYR A 173 -1.12 -3.99 9.29
C TYR A 173 -1.07 -2.54 8.79
N LEU A 174 -1.84 -1.62 9.39
CA LEU A 174 -1.76 -0.19 9.05
C LEU A 174 -0.38 0.39 9.36
N GLU A 175 0.21 0.02 10.50
CA GLU A 175 1.58 0.39 10.88
C GLU A 175 2.60 -0.14 9.87
N THR A 176 2.47 -1.41 9.48
CA THR A 176 3.30 -2.03 8.43
C THR A 176 3.15 -1.30 7.10
N TYR A 177 1.91 -0.92 6.74
CA TYR A 177 1.66 -0.24 5.48
C TYR A 177 2.20 1.20 5.45
N ILE A 178 2.24 1.88 6.60
CA ILE A 178 2.94 3.16 6.75
C ILE A 178 4.44 3.01 6.44
N ASP A 179 5.09 1.93 6.87
CA ASP A 179 6.48 1.65 6.51
C ASP A 179 6.67 1.45 5.00
N ILE A 180 5.74 0.74 4.37
CA ILE A 180 5.74 0.53 2.92
C ILE A 180 5.56 1.86 2.16
N LEU A 181 4.55 2.65 2.53
CA LEU A 181 4.31 3.96 1.93
C LEU A 181 5.56 4.84 2.03
N ALA A 182 6.17 4.92 3.21
CA ALA A 182 7.40 5.68 3.44
C ALA A 182 8.55 5.20 2.56
N TYR A 183 8.75 3.88 2.42
CA TYR A 183 9.83 3.31 1.62
C TYR A 183 9.73 3.68 0.14
N TYR A 184 8.50 3.77 -0.37
CA TYR A 184 8.20 4.19 -1.74
C TYR A 184 7.89 5.70 -1.87
N LYS A 185 8.25 6.53 -0.89
CA LYS A 185 8.05 7.99 -0.88
C LYS A 185 6.59 8.42 -1.10
N MET A 186 5.63 7.58 -0.72
CA MET A 186 4.23 7.97 -0.60
C MET A 186 4.05 8.80 0.68
N ASN A 187 3.15 9.80 0.66
CA ASN A 187 3.03 10.73 1.77
C ASN A 187 1.61 10.93 2.31
N LEU A 188 0.65 10.12 1.84
CA LEU A 188 -0.73 10.22 2.29
C LEU A 188 -1.38 8.84 2.44
N LEU A 189 -2.00 8.59 3.60
CA LEU A 189 -2.87 7.46 3.87
C LEU A 189 -4.27 7.99 4.21
N HIS A 190 -5.26 7.66 3.39
CA HIS A 190 -6.65 7.99 3.61
C HIS A 190 -7.36 6.78 4.23
N ILE A 191 -7.95 6.94 5.40
CA ILE A 191 -8.63 5.86 6.14
C ILE A 191 -10.14 6.10 6.14
N HIS A 192 -10.87 5.24 5.43
CA HIS A 192 -12.31 5.25 5.34
C HIS A 192 -12.91 4.47 6.53
N LEU A 193 -13.58 5.19 7.46
CA LEU A 193 -13.92 4.69 8.80
C LEU A 193 -15.34 4.15 8.93
N ASN A 194 -16.28 4.53 8.05
CA ASN A 194 -17.65 4.02 8.08
C ASN A 194 -18.18 3.73 6.69
N ASP A 195 -18.91 2.63 6.59
CA ASP A 195 -19.64 2.25 5.38
C ASP A 195 -20.52 1.01 5.60
N ASN A 196 -21.13 0.52 4.51
CA ASN A 196 -21.99 -0.65 4.48
C ASN A 196 -21.70 -1.58 3.29
N GLY A 197 -22.07 -2.82 3.46
CA GLY A 197 -22.05 -3.82 2.38
C GLY A 197 -23.15 -3.56 1.34
N LEU A 198 -23.08 -4.29 0.23
CA LEU A 198 -24.09 -4.22 -0.82
C LEU A 198 -25.34 -5.00 -0.40
N LYS A 199 -26.48 -4.32 -0.28
CA LYS A 199 -27.78 -4.87 0.16
C LYS A 199 -28.15 -6.20 -0.50
N LYS A 200 -27.85 -6.36 -1.79
CA LYS A 200 -28.11 -7.57 -2.57
C LYS A 200 -27.46 -8.85 -2.00
N PHE A 201 -26.42 -8.73 -1.21
CA PHE A 201 -25.76 -9.84 -0.53
C PHE A 201 -26.39 -10.18 0.83
N PHE A 202 -27.36 -9.36 1.25
CA PHE A 202 -28.06 -9.46 2.53
C PHE A 202 -29.58 -9.54 2.33
N HIS A 203 -30.04 -10.41 1.44
CA HIS A 203 -31.46 -10.68 1.14
C HIS A 203 -32.27 -9.45 0.66
N GLU A 204 -31.61 -8.47 0.06
CA GLU A 204 -32.22 -7.17 -0.33
C GLU A 204 -32.79 -6.38 0.85
N ASP A 205 -32.23 -6.58 2.04
CA ASP A 205 -32.70 -5.98 3.28
C ASP A 205 -31.60 -5.12 3.91
N TRP A 206 -31.81 -3.81 3.98
CA TRP A 206 -30.86 -2.87 4.60
C TRP A 206 -30.63 -3.17 6.09
N TRP A 207 -31.67 -3.62 6.82
CA TRP A 207 -31.55 -3.92 8.25
C TRP A 207 -30.74 -5.17 8.55
N GLN A 208 -30.55 -6.03 7.56
CA GLN A 208 -29.66 -7.18 7.62
C GLN A 208 -28.29 -6.90 6.96
N THR A 209 -28.17 -5.77 6.25
CA THR A 209 -26.94 -5.41 5.56
C THR A 209 -25.85 -5.05 6.57
N TYR A 210 -24.67 -5.64 6.37
CA TYR A 210 -23.49 -5.33 7.17
C TYR A 210 -23.18 -3.85 7.09
N SER A 211 -22.84 -3.23 8.23
CA SER A 211 -22.34 -1.86 8.32
C SER A 211 -21.41 -1.71 9.52
N ALA A 212 -20.48 -0.79 9.45
CA ALA A 212 -19.54 -0.54 10.53
C ALA A 212 -19.11 0.91 10.60
N PHE A 213 -18.83 1.37 11.82
CA PHE A 213 -18.05 2.54 12.13
C PHE A 213 -16.85 2.10 12.99
N ARG A 214 -15.64 2.43 12.59
CA ARG A 214 -14.41 1.81 13.10
C ARG A 214 -13.68 2.56 14.20
N LEU A 215 -14.16 3.70 14.63
CA LEU A 215 -13.51 4.47 15.68
C LEU A 215 -14.32 4.44 16.97
N GLU A 216 -13.63 4.30 18.10
CA GLU A 216 -14.25 4.37 19.42
C GLU A 216 -14.99 5.69 19.61
N SER A 217 -16.24 5.61 20.10
CA SER A 217 -17.06 6.75 20.44
C SER A 217 -17.54 6.68 21.90
N GLU A 218 -17.24 7.72 22.66
CA GLU A 218 -17.74 7.92 24.01
C GLU A 218 -19.08 8.69 23.98
N THR A 219 -19.25 9.57 22.99
CA THR A 219 -20.48 10.35 22.77
C THR A 219 -21.65 9.44 22.41
N PHE A 220 -21.37 8.37 21.64
CA PHE A 220 -22.37 7.42 21.16
C PHE A 220 -22.01 5.98 21.55
N PRO A 221 -22.18 5.59 22.84
CA PRO A 221 -21.86 4.25 23.31
C PRO A 221 -22.65 3.18 22.56
N GLY A 222 -21.93 2.22 21.94
CA GLY A 222 -22.53 1.14 21.14
C GLY A 222 -22.58 1.42 19.63
N LEU A 223 -22.20 2.60 19.17
CA LEU A 223 -22.04 2.90 17.74
C LEU A 223 -20.87 2.13 17.11
N THR A 224 -19.77 2.03 17.85
CA THR A 224 -18.52 1.41 17.40
C THR A 224 -18.71 -0.06 17.05
N ALA A 225 -18.18 -0.50 15.92
CA ALA A 225 -18.27 -1.88 15.43
C ALA A 225 -17.64 -2.89 16.40
N GLN A 226 -18.31 -4.05 16.57
CA GLN A 226 -17.91 -5.09 17.53
C GLN A 226 -16.96 -6.13 16.94
N ASP A 227 -16.87 -6.23 15.63
CA ASP A 227 -16.01 -7.17 14.90
C ASP A 227 -14.58 -6.62 14.68
N GLY A 228 -14.28 -5.46 15.23
CA GLY A 228 -12.99 -4.77 15.23
C GLY A 228 -13.14 -3.26 15.08
N HIS A 229 -12.33 -2.53 15.82
CA HIS A 229 -12.30 -1.07 15.81
C HIS A 229 -10.97 -0.55 16.37
N TYR A 230 -10.73 0.72 16.23
CA TYR A 230 -9.60 1.43 16.82
C TYR A 230 -10.06 2.22 18.03
N THR A 231 -9.34 2.14 19.12
CA THR A 231 -9.50 3.10 20.22
C THR A 231 -9.01 4.48 19.78
N LYS A 232 -9.49 5.53 20.44
CA LYS A 232 -9.01 6.90 20.18
C LYS A 232 -7.50 7.00 20.34
N GLN A 233 -6.93 6.35 21.37
CA GLN A 233 -5.49 6.39 21.61
C GLN A 233 -4.69 5.65 20.55
N GLU A 234 -5.11 4.46 20.12
CA GLU A 234 -4.49 3.73 18.99
C GLU A 234 -4.48 4.56 17.71
N PHE A 235 -5.58 5.26 17.42
CA PHE A 235 -5.67 6.09 16.22
C PHE A 235 -4.78 7.35 16.30
N ILE A 236 -4.65 7.94 17.51
CA ILE A 236 -3.68 9.02 17.76
C ILE A 236 -2.25 8.52 17.57
N ASP A 237 -1.90 7.37 18.11
CA ASP A 237 -0.54 6.82 18.03
C ASP A 237 -0.18 6.39 16.61
N LEU A 238 -1.14 5.85 15.84
CA LEU A 238 -0.97 5.57 14.41
C LEU A 238 -0.63 6.85 13.61
N GLN A 239 -1.34 7.96 13.88
CA GLN A 239 -1.05 9.23 13.24
C GLN A 239 0.34 9.78 13.62
N LYS A 240 0.74 9.66 14.89
CA LYS A 240 2.10 10.03 15.34
C LYS A 240 3.18 9.21 14.65
N LEU A 241 2.95 7.90 14.46
CA LEU A 241 3.85 7.04 13.70
C LEU A 241 3.97 7.53 12.24
N ALA A 242 2.85 7.81 11.58
CA ALA A 242 2.81 8.32 10.21
C ALA A 242 3.53 9.67 10.09
N GLU A 243 3.24 10.62 10.99
CA GLU A 243 3.90 11.94 11.09
C GLU A 243 5.43 11.80 11.20
N SER A 244 5.92 10.84 12.00
CA SER A 244 7.35 10.58 12.16
C SER A 244 8.05 10.09 10.89
N LYS A 245 7.28 9.66 9.88
CA LYS A 245 7.71 9.19 8.57
C LYS A 245 7.26 10.11 7.43
N HIS A 246 6.84 11.33 7.76
CA HIS A 246 6.34 12.34 6.82
C HIS A 246 5.13 11.89 6.00
N ILE A 247 4.26 11.06 6.59
CA ILE A 247 3.00 10.63 6.03
C ILE A 247 1.85 11.30 6.77
N VAL A 248 0.92 11.88 6.03
CA VAL A 248 -0.31 12.44 6.56
C VAL A 248 -1.40 11.36 6.54
N ILE A 249 -2.08 11.17 7.66
CA ILE A 249 -3.33 10.39 7.69
C ILE A 249 -4.50 11.37 7.54
N ILE A 250 -5.36 11.12 6.53
CA ILE A 250 -6.66 11.77 6.39
C ILE A 250 -7.72 10.79 6.88
N PRO A 251 -8.34 11.03 8.04
CA PRO A 251 -9.50 10.27 8.48
C PRO A 251 -10.75 10.70 7.72
N GLU A 252 -11.58 9.74 7.33
CA GLU A 252 -12.87 10.00 6.70
C GLU A 252 -14.01 9.48 7.55
N ILE A 253 -14.98 10.36 7.81
CA ILE A 253 -16.33 10.00 8.24
C ILE A 253 -17.25 10.35 7.08
N ASP A 254 -17.75 9.35 6.38
CA ASP A 254 -18.53 9.53 5.17
C ASP A 254 -20.01 9.73 5.50
N VAL A 255 -20.48 10.92 5.21
CA VAL A 255 -21.87 11.39 5.37
C VAL A 255 -22.24 12.34 4.21
N PRO A 256 -23.49 12.45 3.78
CA PRO A 256 -24.71 11.86 4.36
C PRO A 256 -25.14 10.53 3.74
N ALA A 257 -24.50 10.02 2.67
CA ALA A 257 -24.64 8.66 2.19
C ALA A 257 -23.70 7.72 2.97
N HIS A 258 -23.62 6.45 2.62
CA HIS A 258 -22.77 5.45 3.28
C HIS A 258 -22.93 5.39 4.82
N SER A 259 -24.07 5.84 5.31
CA SER A 259 -24.36 6.13 6.72
C SER A 259 -25.16 5.04 7.43
N LEU A 260 -25.25 3.82 6.86
CA LEU A 260 -26.07 2.75 7.42
C LEU A 260 -25.69 2.37 8.87
N ALA A 261 -24.41 2.47 9.22
CA ALA A 261 -23.96 2.22 10.60
C ALA A 261 -24.58 3.23 11.59
N PHE A 262 -24.75 4.46 11.17
CA PHE A 262 -25.38 5.52 11.97
C PHE A 262 -26.90 5.32 12.05
N VAL A 263 -27.54 4.92 10.95
CA VAL A 263 -28.98 4.61 10.91
C VAL A 263 -29.30 3.35 11.73
N HIS A 264 -28.47 2.30 11.69
CA HIS A 264 -28.61 1.14 12.56
C HIS A 264 -28.50 1.51 14.06
N TYR A 265 -27.64 2.44 14.38
CA TYR A 265 -27.51 2.94 15.76
C TYR A 265 -28.68 3.81 16.19
N LYS A 266 -29.13 4.73 15.31
CA LYS A 266 -30.22 5.69 15.56
C LYS A 266 -31.15 5.73 14.35
N PRO A 267 -32.23 4.89 14.32
CA PRO A 267 -33.15 4.76 13.18
C PRO A 267 -33.83 6.06 12.74
N GLU A 268 -33.94 7.02 13.65
CA GLU A 268 -34.55 8.34 13.38
C GLU A 268 -33.73 9.19 12.39
N LEU A 269 -32.50 8.80 12.10
CA LEU A 269 -31.64 9.44 11.11
C LEU A 269 -31.93 9.00 9.67
N GLU A 270 -32.74 7.92 9.49
CA GLU A 270 -33.06 7.35 8.17
C GLU A 270 -33.74 8.35 7.25
N SER A 271 -33.20 8.49 6.03
CA SER A 271 -33.82 9.28 4.97
C SER A 271 -34.99 8.54 4.31
N GLU A 272 -36.03 9.28 3.91
CA GLU A 272 -37.13 8.74 3.11
C GLU A 272 -36.67 8.18 1.74
N TYR A 273 -35.49 8.54 1.26
CA TYR A 273 -34.97 8.17 -0.06
C TYR A 273 -34.19 6.85 -0.05
N ALA A 274 -33.44 6.57 1.00
CA ALA A 274 -32.72 5.30 1.18
C ALA A 274 -32.27 5.11 2.63
N THR A 275 -32.34 3.88 3.13
CA THR A 275 -32.01 3.56 4.53
C THR A 275 -30.53 3.82 4.87
N ASN A 276 -29.64 3.76 3.90
CA ASN A 276 -28.22 4.08 4.11
C ASN A 276 -27.85 5.55 3.92
N TYR A 277 -28.86 6.43 3.87
CA TYR A 277 -28.72 7.90 3.80
C TYR A 277 -29.24 8.55 5.08
N LEU A 278 -28.60 9.64 5.49
CA LEU A 278 -29.12 10.52 6.54
C LEU A 278 -30.20 11.45 5.98
N ASP A 279 -31.23 11.71 6.77
CA ASP A 279 -32.28 12.66 6.41
C ASP A 279 -31.78 14.11 6.54
N LEU A 280 -31.51 14.74 5.40
CA LEU A 280 -31.03 16.12 5.34
C LEU A 280 -32.07 17.17 5.78
N PHE A 281 -33.35 16.80 5.98
CA PHE A 281 -34.41 17.69 6.42
C PHE A 281 -34.69 17.62 7.92
N SER A 282 -34.04 16.66 8.64
CA SER A 282 -34.15 16.49 10.08
C SER A 282 -33.08 17.26 10.83
N ASP A 283 -33.45 18.03 11.84
CA ASP A 283 -32.52 18.69 12.74
C ASP A 283 -31.68 17.67 13.55
N GLU A 284 -32.25 16.50 13.83
CA GLU A 284 -31.56 15.41 14.53
C GLU A 284 -30.32 14.90 13.77
N THR A 285 -30.35 14.92 12.43
CA THR A 285 -29.20 14.60 11.61
C THR A 285 -28.04 15.55 11.88
N TYR A 286 -28.30 16.83 11.93
CA TYR A 286 -27.27 17.84 12.20
C TYR A 286 -26.74 17.76 13.63
N GLU A 287 -27.63 17.55 14.61
CA GLU A 287 -27.22 17.35 16.01
C GLU A 287 -26.30 16.13 16.15
N PHE A 288 -26.65 15.02 15.50
CA PHE A 288 -25.84 13.80 15.51
C PHE A 288 -24.49 14.00 14.85
N VAL A 289 -24.45 14.54 13.64
CA VAL A 289 -23.19 14.72 12.87
C VAL A 289 -22.30 15.77 13.51
N ASP A 290 -22.88 16.87 14.04
CA ASP A 290 -22.13 17.87 14.82
C ASP A 290 -21.43 17.25 16.03
N ALA A 291 -22.16 16.46 16.83
CA ALA A 291 -21.62 15.79 18.01
C ALA A 291 -20.55 14.75 17.65
N LEU A 292 -20.75 14.02 16.54
CA LEU A 292 -19.81 13.01 16.07
C LEU A 292 -18.47 13.63 15.64
N PHE A 293 -18.48 14.66 14.79
CA PHE A 293 -17.26 15.36 14.40
C PHE A 293 -16.59 16.08 15.57
N LYS A 294 -17.40 16.72 16.44
CA LYS A 294 -16.88 17.40 17.62
C LYS A 294 -16.04 16.47 18.50
N GLU A 295 -16.48 15.23 18.70
CA GLU A 295 -15.78 14.25 19.52
C GLU A 295 -14.32 14.02 19.09
N TYR A 296 -14.05 14.10 17.78
CA TYR A 296 -12.72 13.83 17.24
C TYR A 296 -11.91 15.08 16.89
N LEU A 297 -12.58 16.25 16.81
CA LEU A 297 -11.94 17.50 16.40
C LEU A 297 -11.65 18.46 17.56
N GLU A 298 -12.37 18.34 18.70
CA GLU A 298 -12.25 19.27 19.82
C GLU A 298 -11.06 18.92 20.72
N GLY A 299 -10.40 19.95 21.26
CA GLY A 299 -9.34 19.84 22.27
C GLY A 299 -7.96 20.24 21.75
N ASP A 300 -7.01 20.31 22.69
CA ASP A 300 -5.61 20.69 22.39
C ASP A 300 -4.83 19.59 21.68
N ASP A 301 -5.17 18.32 21.90
CA ASP A 301 -4.63 17.13 21.22
C ASP A 301 -5.81 16.28 20.68
N PRO A 302 -6.48 16.74 19.60
CA PRO A 302 -7.66 16.07 19.09
C PRO A 302 -7.34 14.71 18.50
N VAL A 303 -8.35 13.82 18.46
CA VAL A 303 -8.19 12.48 17.88
C VAL A 303 -7.79 12.56 16.40
N PHE A 304 -8.38 13.47 15.63
CA PHE A 304 -7.95 13.78 14.27
C PHE A 304 -6.83 14.82 14.32
N ARG A 305 -5.59 14.36 14.32
CA ARG A 305 -4.40 15.20 14.53
C ARG A 305 -4.05 16.03 13.30
N GLY A 306 -4.11 15.43 12.12
CA GLY A 306 -3.75 16.04 10.85
C GLY A 306 -4.55 17.32 10.54
N LYS A 307 -4.03 18.12 9.61
CA LYS A 307 -4.70 19.35 9.19
C LYS A 307 -5.95 19.08 8.35
N LYS A 308 -5.99 17.96 7.61
CA LYS A 308 -7.06 17.59 6.69
C LYS A 308 -7.99 16.54 7.29
N VAL A 309 -9.30 16.73 7.09
CA VAL A 309 -10.35 15.80 7.49
C VAL A 309 -11.32 15.63 6.34
N HIS A 310 -11.63 14.38 5.98
CA HIS A 310 -12.57 14.07 4.91
C HIS A 310 -13.97 13.85 5.47
N ILE A 311 -14.95 14.57 4.90
CA ILE A 311 -16.34 14.55 5.35
C ILE A 311 -17.26 13.73 4.42
N GLY A 312 -16.67 12.93 3.51
CA GLY A 312 -17.41 12.11 2.55
C GLY A 312 -18.08 12.93 1.46
N THR A 313 -19.41 12.88 1.39
CA THR A 313 -20.30 13.61 0.45
C THR A 313 -20.42 12.99 -0.94
N ASP A 314 -20.09 11.71 -1.11
CA ASP A 314 -20.35 11.03 -2.38
C ASP A 314 -21.71 10.29 -2.39
N GLU A 315 -22.08 9.86 -3.56
CA GLU A 315 -23.18 8.94 -3.87
C GLU A 315 -24.54 9.19 -3.19
N TYR A 316 -24.83 10.42 -2.73
CA TYR A 316 -26.20 10.79 -2.35
C TYR A 316 -27.02 10.96 -3.61
N LYS A 317 -27.57 9.85 -4.14
CA LYS A 317 -28.10 9.72 -5.52
C LYS A 317 -29.49 10.32 -5.76
N VAL A 318 -29.90 11.37 -5.03
CA VAL A 318 -31.21 12.02 -5.16
C VAL A 318 -31.03 13.39 -5.81
N SER A 319 -30.51 13.42 -7.04
CA SER A 319 -30.28 14.67 -7.78
C SER A 319 -31.48 15.16 -8.60
N GLU A 320 -32.54 14.37 -8.71
CA GLU A 320 -33.76 14.71 -9.45
C GLU A 320 -34.54 15.84 -8.79
N GLU A 321 -34.57 15.88 -7.45
CA GLU A 321 -35.34 16.85 -6.68
C GLU A 321 -34.52 18.06 -6.30
N GLN A 322 -34.94 19.24 -6.77
CA GLN A 322 -34.27 20.50 -6.45
C GLN A 322 -34.14 20.73 -4.92
N LYS A 323 -35.21 20.46 -4.16
CA LYS A 323 -35.15 20.63 -2.69
C LYS A 323 -34.04 19.81 -2.04
N VAL A 324 -33.75 18.58 -2.58
CA VAL A 324 -32.73 17.72 -2.06
C VAL A 324 -31.34 18.22 -2.44
N ARG A 325 -31.16 18.67 -3.70
CA ARG A 325 -29.90 19.28 -4.13
C ARG A 325 -29.52 20.49 -3.28
N GLU A 326 -30.52 21.38 -2.99
CA GLU A 326 -30.30 22.56 -2.14
C GLU A 326 -29.90 22.16 -0.71
N LYS A 327 -30.55 21.15 -0.15
CA LYS A 327 -30.22 20.65 1.19
C LYS A 327 -28.87 19.95 1.23
N PHE A 328 -28.50 19.19 0.20
CA PHE A 328 -27.16 18.58 0.08
C PHE A 328 -26.07 19.66 0.02
N ARG A 329 -26.28 20.72 -0.77
CA ARG A 329 -25.34 21.84 -0.85
C ARG A 329 -25.20 22.57 0.48
N TYR A 330 -26.33 22.78 1.17
CA TYR A 330 -26.33 23.35 2.53
C TYR A 330 -25.55 22.45 3.50
N PHE A 331 -25.74 21.14 3.42
CA PHE A 331 -25.01 20.17 4.24
C PHE A 331 -23.49 20.25 3.98
N ALA A 332 -23.07 20.21 2.73
CA ALA A 332 -21.66 20.31 2.35
C ALA A 332 -21.03 21.63 2.85
N ASP A 333 -21.68 22.79 2.60
CA ASP A 333 -21.21 24.09 3.05
C ASP A 333 -21.10 24.17 4.58
N ARG A 334 -22.13 23.65 5.28
CA ARG A 334 -22.14 23.61 6.75
C ARG A 334 -20.94 22.83 7.30
N TYR A 335 -20.70 21.62 6.80
CA TYR A 335 -19.64 20.77 7.36
C TYR A 335 -18.24 21.16 6.91
N ILE A 336 -18.06 21.79 5.76
CA ILE A 336 -16.83 22.51 5.43
C ILE A 336 -16.53 23.56 6.53
N LYS A 337 -17.47 24.46 6.80
CA LYS A 337 -17.32 25.52 7.80
C LYS A 337 -17.18 24.97 9.23
N TYR A 338 -17.86 23.86 9.52
CA TYR A 338 -17.79 23.22 10.83
C TYR A 338 -16.39 22.65 11.10
N VAL A 339 -15.83 21.91 10.16
CA VAL A 339 -14.46 21.38 10.24
C VAL A 339 -13.44 22.51 10.34
N GLU A 340 -13.61 23.58 9.54
CA GLU A 340 -12.75 24.76 9.60
C GLU A 340 -12.80 25.48 10.94
N SER A 341 -13.95 25.45 11.64
CA SER A 341 -14.08 26.07 12.96
C SER A 341 -13.17 25.45 14.03
N PHE A 342 -12.67 24.24 13.78
CA PHE A 342 -11.65 23.56 14.60
C PHE A 342 -10.22 23.76 14.06
N GLY A 343 -10.01 24.66 13.09
CA GLY A 343 -8.69 24.93 12.49
C GLY A 343 -8.21 23.85 11.51
N LYS A 344 -9.11 23.01 11.02
CA LYS A 344 -8.82 21.96 10.03
C LYS A 344 -9.19 22.42 8.61
N GLU A 345 -8.74 21.67 7.60
CA GLU A 345 -9.10 21.82 6.19
C GLU A 345 -10.04 20.68 5.77
N ALA A 346 -11.15 21.03 5.16
CA ALA A 346 -12.11 20.04 4.71
C ALA A 346 -11.70 19.38 3.40
N CYS A 347 -11.84 18.05 3.33
CA CYS A 347 -11.76 17.26 2.12
C CYS A 347 -13.14 16.64 1.84
N LEU A 348 -13.51 16.55 0.56
CA LEU A 348 -14.78 16.00 0.12
C LEU A 348 -14.61 15.17 -1.15
N TRP A 349 -15.48 14.20 -1.36
CA TRP A 349 -15.71 13.66 -2.69
C TRP A 349 -16.37 14.75 -3.58
N GLY A 350 -15.93 14.84 -4.82
CA GLY A 350 -16.30 15.94 -5.72
C GLY A 350 -17.75 15.89 -6.25
N SER A 351 -18.74 15.69 -5.36
CA SER A 351 -20.15 15.48 -5.77
C SER A 351 -20.95 16.75 -6.04
N LEU A 352 -20.37 17.93 -5.84
CA LEU A 352 -21.08 19.21 -5.96
C LEU A 352 -21.60 19.50 -7.37
N THR A 353 -20.95 19.01 -8.43
CA THR A 353 -21.40 19.17 -9.81
C THR A 353 -22.50 18.19 -10.19
N HIS A 354 -22.62 17.05 -9.50
CA HIS A 354 -23.79 16.17 -9.60
C HIS A 354 -25.02 16.79 -8.90
N MET A 355 -24.78 17.58 -7.87
CA MET A 355 -25.79 18.23 -7.03
C MET A 355 -25.86 19.74 -7.31
N HIS A 356 -26.01 20.12 -8.59
CA HIS A 356 -26.20 21.53 -8.97
C HIS A 356 -27.40 22.16 -8.29
N GLY A 357 -27.23 23.39 -7.79
CA GLY A 357 -28.28 24.17 -7.11
C GLY A 357 -27.90 25.62 -6.93
N GLU A 358 -28.82 26.42 -6.34
CA GLU A 358 -28.62 27.84 -6.07
C GLU A 358 -27.96 28.11 -4.71
N THR A 359 -28.02 27.13 -3.80
CA THR A 359 -27.36 27.24 -2.49
C THR A 359 -25.86 27.29 -2.69
N GLU A 360 -25.25 28.40 -2.29
CA GLU A 360 -23.78 28.57 -2.39
C GLU A 360 -23.07 27.65 -1.43
N VAL A 361 -21.97 27.02 -1.93
CA VAL A 361 -21.02 26.27 -1.12
C VAL A 361 -19.73 27.07 -1.10
N LYS A 362 -19.11 27.17 0.07
CA LYS A 362 -17.84 27.88 0.23
C LYS A 362 -16.80 27.39 -0.79
N LYS A 363 -16.17 28.32 -1.49
CA LYS A 363 -15.11 28.11 -2.46
C LYS A 363 -13.79 28.59 -1.88
N SER A 364 -12.78 27.73 -1.86
CA SER A 364 -11.45 28.06 -1.34
C SER A 364 -10.43 27.03 -1.84
N GLU A 365 -9.20 27.47 -2.05
CA GLU A 365 -8.08 26.57 -2.35
C GLU A 365 -7.61 25.72 -1.15
N ASP A 366 -8.08 26.03 0.07
CA ASP A 366 -7.86 25.20 1.26
C ASP A 366 -8.79 23.97 1.29
N ILE A 367 -9.87 23.96 0.46
CA ILE A 367 -10.79 22.85 0.33
C ILE A 367 -10.27 21.90 -0.76
N THR A 368 -10.15 20.63 -0.45
CA THR A 368 -9.65 19.63 -1.40
C THR A 368 -10.77 18.70 -1.86
N MET A 369 -11.01 18.64 -3.19
CA MET A 369 -11.94 17.72 -3.82
C MET A 369 -11.23 16.47 -4.29
N PHE A 370 -11.71 15.31 -3.84
CA PHE A 370 -11.24 14.01 -4.33
C PHE A 370 -12.11 13.60 -5.51
N ILE A 371 -11.51 13.48 -6.69
CA ILE A 371 -12.23 13.20 -7.94
C ILE A 371 -11.98 11.76 -8.36
N TRP A 372 -13.07 10.98 -8.38
CA TRP A 372 -13.04 9.59 -8.78
C TRP A 372 -13.80 9.32 -10.09
N ASN A 373 -14.82 10.11 -10.36
CA ASN A 373 -15.72 9.95 -11.51
C ASN A 373 -16.27 11.30 -11.96
N ASN A 374 -16.12 11.65 -13.25
CA ASN A 374 -16.53 12.97 -13.78
C ASN A 374 -18.04 13.24 -13.72
N PRO A 375 -18.95 12.27 -13.90
CA PRO A 375 -20.38 12.48 -13.68
C PRO A 375 -20.72 12.96 -12.26
N TYR A 376 -19.96 12.61 -11.25
CA TYR A 376 -20.14 13.11 -9.89
C TYR A 376 -19.37 14.39 -9.63
N GLY A 377 -18.11 14.45 -10.04
CA GLY A 377 -17.23 15.59 -9.81
C GLY A 377 -16.52 16.03 -11.07
N ASN A 378 -17.07 17.01 -11.78
CA ASN A 378 -16.42 17.60 -12.96
C ASN A 378 -15.13 18.34 -12.54
N PRO A 379 -13.94 17.85 -12.90
CA PRO A 379 -12.70 18.44 -12.42
C PRO A 379 -12.47 19.86 -12.95
N THR A 380 -12.94 20.19 -14.16
CA THR A 380 -12.82 21.54 -14.71
C THR A 380 -13.65 22.54 -13.91
N GLU A 381 -14.92 22.23 -13.61
CA GLU A 381 -15.77 23.08 -12.80
C GLU A 381 -15.24 23.26 -11.38
N MET A 382 -14.68 22.18 -10.78
CA MET A 382 -14.07 22.26 -9.45
C MET A 382 -12.88 23.21 -9.42
N ILE A 383 -12.01 23.15 -10.45
CA ILE A 383 -10.85 24.04 -10.59
C ILE A 383 -11.32 25.49 -10.83
N ASP A 384 -12.31 25.70 -11.70
CA ASP A 384 -12.87 27.03 -11.99
C ASP A 384 -13.53 27.65 -10.74
N ASP A 385 -14.09 26.81 -9.88
CA ASP A 385 -14.63 27.19 -8.58
C ASP A 385 -13.55 27.48 -7.52
N GLY A 386 -12.27 27.22 -7.83
CA GLY A 386 -11.12 27.54 -6.98
C GLY A 386 -10.71 26.44 -6.01
N TYR A 387 -11.24 25.23 -6.12
CA TYR A 387 -10.84 24.09 -5.30
C TYR A 387 -9.51 23.48 -5.74
N LYS A 388 -8.81 22.82 -4.84
CA LYS A 388 -7.72 21.92 -5.14
C LYS A 388 -8.27 20.51 -5.37
N ILE A 389 -7.58 19.74 -6.22
CA ILE A 389 -8.00 18.39 -6.59
C ILE A 389 -6.93 17.36 -6.19
N ILE A 390 -7.38 16.25 -5.63
CA ILE A 390 -6.66 14.99 -5.59
C ILE A 390 -7.32 14.03 -6.57
N ASN A 391 -6.54 13.51 -7.51
CA ASN A 391 -7.01 12.58 -8.53
C ASN A 391 -6.97 11.14 -8.01
N ILE A 392 -8.12 10.50 -7.88
CA ILE A 392 -8.29 9.11 -7.44
C ILE A 392 -9.30 8.40 -8.36
N PRO A 393 -8.99 8.22 -9.66
CA PRO A 393 -9.97 7.77 -10.63
C PRO A 393 -10.36 6.30 -10.42
N GLU A 394 -11.56 5.91 -10.88
CA GLU A 394 -12.06 4.53 -10.85
C GLU A 394 -11.07 3.51 -11.47
N SER A 395 -10.25 3.94 -12.44
CA SER A 395 -9.20 3.10 -13.03
C SER A 395 -8.10 2.69 -12.03
N ASN A 396 -7.99 3.43 -10.93
CA ASN A 396 -7.06 3.19 -9.82
C ASN A 396 -7.76 2.54 -8.61
N TYR A 397 -9.00 2.06 -8.76
CA TYR A 397 -9.72 1.32 -7.73
C TYR A 397 -9.45 -0.17 -7.82
N ILE A 398 -9.09 -0.75 -6.69
CA ILE A 398 -9.03 -2.18 -6.45
C ILE A 398 -10.30 -2.55 -5.69
N VAL A 399 -11.15 -3.41 -6.29
CA VAL A 399 -12.35 -3.94 -5.62
C VAL A 399 -12.32 -5.45 -5.73
N PRO A 400 -11.79 -6.17 -4.73
CA PRO A 400 -11.60 -7.61 -4.80
C PRO A 400 -12.88 -8.35 -5.18
N THR A 401 -12.79 -9.22 -6.20
CA THR A 401 -13.88 -10.03 -6.74
C THR A 401 -15.03 -9.28 -7.43
N ALA A 402 -14.99 -7.98 -7.56
CA ALA A 402 -16.04 -7.23 -8.23
C ALA A 402 -15.99 -7.42 -9.76
N PRO A 403 -17.13 -7.61 -10.42
CA PRO A 403 -17.16 -7.83 -11.87
C PRO A 403 -17.01 -6.55 -12.70
N TYR A 404 -17.18 -5.38 -12.09
CA TYR A 404 -17.19 -4.07 -12.77
C TYR A 404 -15.94 -3.22 -12.51
N TYR A 405 -15.17 -3.56 -11.49
CA TYR A 405 -13.92 -2.91 -11.12
C TYR A 405 -12.74 -3.85 -11.25
N SER A 406 -11.54 -3.33 -11.08
CA SER A 406 -10.33 -4.14 -11.16
C SER A 406 -10.11 -4.92 -9.86
N ASP A 407 -9.99 -6.24 -9.94
CA ASP A 407 -9.51 -7.07 -8.83
C ASP A 407 -8.02 -6.80 -8.55
N TYR A 408 -7.24 -6.60 -9.64
CA TYR A 408 -5.88 -6.08 -9.62
C TYR A 408 -5.80 -4.90 -10.58
N LEU A 409 -5.06 -3.85 -10.24
CA LEU A 409 -4.85 -2.74 -11.17
C LEU A 409 -4.15 -3.20 -12.44
N ASN A 410 -4.55 -2.65 -13.57
CA ASN A 410 -3.77 -2.77 -14.80
C ASN A 410 -2.56 -1.83 -14.73
N ILE A 411 -1.51 -2.29 -14.00
CA ILE A 411 -0.30 -1.49 -13.74
C ILE A 411 0.45 -1.12 -15.02
N GLU A 412 0.39 -1.94 -16.06
CA GLU A 412 0.98 -1.61 -17.37
C GLU A 412 0.28 -0.40 -18.00
N LYS A 413 -1.04 -0.40 -18.02
CA LYS A 413 -1.81 0.73 -18.55
C LYS A 413 -1.54 2.00 -17.75
N ILE A 414 -1.53 1.91 -16.41
CA ILE A 414 -1.21 3.05 -15.54
C ILE A 414 0.20 3.57 -15.83
N TYR A 415 1.19 2.68 -15.94
CA TYR A 415 2.57 3.08 -16.22
C TYR A 415 2.71 3.84 -17.55
N ARG A 416 2.04 3.34 -18.59
CA ARG A 416 2.17 3.89 -19.96
C ARG A 416 1.34 5.14 -20.20
N GLU A 417 0.15 5.24 -19.60
CA GLU A 417 -0.88 6.19 -20.04
C GLU A 417 -1.34 7.17 -18.95
N TRP A 418 -1.19 6.86 -17.65
CA TRP A 418 -1.74 7.68 -16.59
C TRP A 418 -0.68 8.53 -15.90
N THR A 419 -1.07 9.75 -15.54
CA THR A 419 -0.40 10.64 -14.57
C THR A 419 -1.47 11.33 -13.75
N PRO A 420 -1.13 12.00 -12.63
CA PRO A 420 -2.11 12.78 -11.88
C PRO A 420 -2.83 13.88 -12.70
N ALA A 421 -2.26 14.31 -13.83
CA ALA A 421 -2.91 15.25 -14.74
C ALA A 421 -4.06 14.64 -15.56
N VAL A 422 -4.18 13.29 -15.59
CA VAL A 422 -5.28 12.57 -16.25
C VAL A 422 -6.36 12.29 -15.22
N VAL A 423 -7.31 13.22 -15.05
CA VAL A 423 -8.40 13.14 -14.07
C VAL A 423 -9.62 12.52 -14.73
N ALA A 424 -9.81 11.21 -14.55
CA ALA A 424 -10.79 10.38 -15.22
C ALA A 424 -10.67 10.52 -16.77
N ASP A 425 -11.57 11.21 -17.46
CA ASP A 425 -11.55 11.41 -18.91
C ASP A 425 -11.08 12.82 -19.34
N VAL A 426 -10.64 13.65 -18.37
CA VAL A 426 -10.09 14.99 -18.65
C VAL A 426 -8.58 14.98 -18.44
N THR A 427 -7.84 15.49 -19.44
CA THR A 427 -6.38 15.65 -19.33
C THR A 427 -6.03 17.13 -19.20
N PHE A 428 -5.33 17.46 -18.14
CA PHE A 428 -4.79 18.79 -17.86
C PHE A 428 -3.30 18.86 -18.23
N GLU A 429 -2.73 20.05 -18.15
CA GLU A 429 -1.27 20.21 -18.26
C GLU A 429 -0.60 19.52 -17.06
N GLU A 430 0.55 18.86 -17.32
CA GLU A 430 1.35 18.25 -16.24
C GLU A 430 1.73 19.29 -15.19
N ARG A 431 1.65 18.91 -13.92
CA ARG A 431 1.91 19.79 -12.77
C ARG A 431 0.95 20.98 -12.68
N HIS A 432 -0.29 20.82 -13.13
CA HIS A 432 -1.30 21.87 -12.99
C HIS A 432 -1.42 22.27 -11.51
N PRO A 433 -1.37 23.57 -11.14
CA PRO A 433 -1.24 24.02 -9.75
C PRO A 433 -2.44 23.68 -8.85
N SER A 434 -3.61 23.39 -9.45
CA SER A 434 -4.79 22.94 -8.71
C SER A 434 -4.85 21.43 -8.54
N ILE A 435 -4.01 20.64 -9.21
CA ILE A 435 -3.94 19.18 -9.08
C ILE A 435 -2.79 18.85 -8.13
N LEU A 436 -3.14 18.51 -6.89
CA LEU A 436 -2.16 18.23 -5.83
C LEU A 436 -1.40 16.94 -6.08
N GLY A 437 -2.02 15.97 -6.75
CA GLY A 437 -1.42 14.67 -7.03
C GLY A 437 -2.45 13.58 -7.27
N GLY A 438 -2.03 12.33 -7.06
CA GLY A 438 -2.86 11.17 -7.33
C GLY A 438 -2.81 10.08 -6.28
N MET A 439 -3.83 9.24 -6.30
CA MET A 439 -4.01 8.14 -5.35
C MET A 439 -4.53 6.87 -6.06
N PHE A 440 -4.47 5.78 -5.33
CA PHE A 440 -5.26 4.58 -5.60
C PHE A 440 -6.05 4.20 -4.35
N ALA A 441 -7.05 3.35 -4.52
CA ALA A 441 -7.88 2.86 -3.42
C ALA A 441 -8.04 1.35 -3.43
N ILE A 442 -8.25 0.77 -2.24
CA ILE A 442 -8.85 -0.55 -2.10
C ILE A 442 -10.18 -0.43 -1.38
N TRP A 443 -11.25 -0.89 -2.05
CA TRP A 443 -12.61 -0.91 -1.55
C TRP A 443 -13.06 -2.34 -1.25
N ASN A 444 -13.58 -2.56 -0.07
CA ASN A 444 -14.02 -3.86 0.41
C ASN A 444 -15.53 -4.09 0.25
N ASP A 445 -16.15 -3.57 -0.82
CA ASP A 445 -17.60 -3.61 -1.10
C ASP A 445 -18.22 -4.98 -0.96
N ARG A 446 -17.44 -6.02 -1.28
CA ARG A 446 -17.91 -7.41 -1.23
C ARG A 446 -17.58 -8.04 0.09
N THR A 447 -18.22 -7.55 1.15
CA THR A 447 -18.08 -8.08 2.50
C THR A 447 -18.30 -9.59 2.53
N GLY A 448 -17.44 -10.29 3.28
CA GLY A 448 -17.53 -11.74 3.40
C GLY A 448 -17.02 -12.54 2.18
N SER A 449 -16.33 -11.91 1.21
CA SER A 449 -15.80 -12.57 0.00
C SER A 449 -14.62 -13.52 0.24
N GLY A 450 -14.16 -13.66 1.46
CA GLY A 450 -12.98 -14.46 1.80
C GLY A 450 -11.64 -13.76 1.56
N VAL A 451 -11.63 -12.47 1.24
CA VAL A 451 -10.40 -11.68 1.09
C VAL A 451 -9.68 -11.60 2.43
N SER A 452 -8.41 -11.99 2.46
CA SER A 452 -7.52 -11.87 3.62
C SER A 452 -6.64 -10.62 3.54
N LEU A 453 -5.95 -10.28 4.62
CA LEU A 453 -4.96 -9.20 4.61
C LEU A 453 -3.82 -9.51 3.63
N LYS A 454 -3.44 -10.77 3.45
CA LYS A 454 -2.43 -11.18 2.46
C LYS A 454 -2.91 -10.93 1.03
N ASP A 455 -4.20 -11.15 0.76
CA ASP A 455 -4.81 -10.84 -0.54
C ASP A 455 -4.90 -9.33 -0.81
N ILE A 456 -5.19 -8.55 0.22
CA ILE A 456 -5.15 -7.07 0.15
C ILE A 456 -3.73 -6.61 -0.17
N HIS A 457 -2.74 -7.14 0.53
CA HIS A 457 -1.33 -6.80 0.35
C HIS A 457 -0.84 -7.12 -1.07
N ASP A 458 -1.12 -8.31 -1.57
CA ASP A 458 -0.74 -8.74 -2.92
C ASP A 458 -1.32 -7.84 -4.02
N ARG A 459 -2.51 -7.26 -3.79
CA ARG A 459 -3.17 -6.32 -4.70
C ARG A 459 -2.62 -4.90 -4.60
N THR A 460 -2.36 -4.45 -3.38
CA THR A 460 -1.99 -3.06 -3.12
C THR A 460 -0.50 -2.78 -3.29
N MET A 461 0.36 -3.78 -3.10
CA MET A 461 1.81 -3.60 -3.21
C MET A 461 2.27 -3.14 -4.61
N PRO A 462 1.85 -3.78 -5.73
CA PRO A 462 2.14 -3.28 -7.08
C PRO A 462 1.56 -1.89 -7.35
N ALA A 463 0.36 -1.62 -6.81
CA ALA A 463 -0.30 -0.32 -6.94
C ALA A 463 0.51 0.79 -6.26
N THR A 464 1.01 0.55 -5.03
CA THR A 464 1.87 1.49 -4.31
C THR A 464 3.10 1.86 -5.12
N GLN A 465 3.80 0.88 -5.69
CA GLN A 465 5.00 1.10 -6.49
C GLN A 465 4.72 1.94 -7.74
N ILE A 466 3.64 1.62 -8.46
CA ILE A 466 3.32 2.30 -9.71
C ILE A 466 2.80 3.72 -9.49
N ILE A 467 1.90 3.92 -8.53
CA ILE A 467 1.33 5.26 -8.24
C ILE A 467 2.41 6.18 -7.68
N SER A 468 3.28 5.67 -6.80
CA SER A 468 4.46 6.41 -6.35
C SER A 468 5.32 6.88 -7.50
N ALA A 469 5.69 5.98 -8.43
CA ALA A 469 6.49 6.31 -9.60
C ALA A 469 5.82 7.38 -10.47
N LYS A 470 4.51 7.26 -10.74
CA LYS A 470 3.77 8.20 -11.59
C LYS A 470 3.57 9.57 -10.95
N CYS A 471 3.36 9.64 -9.65
CA CYS A 471 3.21 10.90 -8.93
C CYS A 471 4.55 11.60 -8.67
N TRP A 472 5.64 10.83 -8.52
CA TRP A 472 6.97 11.39 -8.29
C TRP A 472 7.62 11.89 -9.59
N SER A 473 7.61 11.05 -10.64
CA SER A 473 8.33 11.32 -11.89
C SER A 473 7.41 11.72 -13.06
N GLY A 474 6.09 11.63 -12.92
CA GLY A 474 5.13 11.97 -13.97
C GLY A 474 5.37 11.17 -15.25
N THR A 475 5.64 11.89 -16.35
CA THR A 475 5.96 11.29 -17.66
C THR A 475 7.46 11.06 -17.88
N ASN A 476 8.32 11.38 -16.92
CA ASN A 476 9.77 11.36 -17.08
C ASN A 476 10.42 9.98 -16.80
N ALA A 477 9.64 8.91 -16.67
CA ALA A 477 10.18 7.56 -16.52
C ALA A 477 11.02 7.17 -17.75
N THR A 478 12.22 6.61 -17.52
CA THR A 478 13.17 6.25 -18.59
C THR A 478 13.18 4.76 -18.90
N LEU A 479 12.62 3.92 -18.01
CA LEU A 479 12.55 2.48 -18.20
C LEU A 479 11.32 2.07 -19.03
N SER A 480 11.44 0.97 -19.79
CA SER A 480 10.26 0.30 -20.32
C SER A 480 9.44 -0.32 -19.18
N PHE A 481 8.14 -0.55 -19.41
CA PHE A 481 7.31 -1.22 -18.41
C PHE A 481 7.85 -2.60 -18.04
N GLU A 482 8.31 -3.37 -19.04
CA GLU A 482 8.82 -4.74 -18.85
C GLU A 482 10.06 -4.75 -17.93
N GLU A 483 10.97 -3.79 -18.10
CA GLU A 483 12.15 -3.68 -17.24
C GLU A 483 11.75 -3.17 -15.84
N PHE A 484 10.85 -2.20 -15.76
CA PHE A 484 10.31 -1.71 -14.48
C PHE A 484 9.61 -2.84 -13.71
N ASP A 485 8.68 -3.57 -14.36
CA ASP A 485 7.89 -4.64 -13.74
C ASP A 485 8.76 -5.78 -13.22
N LYS A 486 9.75 -6.18 -14.00
CA LYS A 486 10.74 -7.20 -13.60
C LYS A 486 11.51 -6.79 -12.35
N ARG A 487 11.98 -5.53 -12.28
CA ARG A 487 12.81 -5.05 -11.17
C ARG A 487 11.99 -4.76 -9.91
N ARG A 488 10.80 -4.12 -10.06
CA ARG A 488 9.94 -3.86 -8.91
C ARG A 488 9.53 -5.13 -8.15
N ALA A 489 9.33 -6.24 -8.89
CA ALA A 489 8.91 -7.52 -8.31
C ALA A 489 9.93 -8.09 -7.32
N THR A 490 11.20 -7.70 -7.42
CA THR A 490 12.30 -8.14 -6.55
C THR A 490 12.71 -7.08 -5.50
N THR A 491 12.21 -5.85 -5.59
CA THR A 491 12.50 -4.80 -4.61
C THR A 491 11.86 -5.16 -3.26
N ALA A 492 12.55 -4.89 -2.15
CA ALA A 492 12.04 -5.08 -0.80
C ALA A 492 10.70 -4.34 -0.59
N GLU A 493 9.84 -4.84 0.28
CA GLU A 493 8.56 -4.17 0.60
C GLU A 493 8.78 -2.92 1.44
N ALA A 494 9.59 -3.03 2.48
CA ALA A 494 10.12 -1.96 3.30
C ALA A 494 11.22 -2.54 4.22
N PRO A 495 11.99 -1.72 4.94
CA PRO A 495 13.00 -2.18 5.88
C PRO A 495 12.43 -3.11 6.96
N GLY A 496 12.82 -4.39 6.91
CA GLY A 496 12.37 -5.42 7.84
C GLY A 496 10.95 -5.93 7.59
N VAL A 497 10.32 -5.56 6.47
CA VAL A 497 8.98 -6.03 6.09
C VAL A 497 9.09 -7.06 4.97
N ASN A 498 8.47 -8.22 5.20
CA ASN A 498 8.27 -9.28 4.21
C ASN A 498 6.86 -9.87 4.40
N TYR A 499 5.85 -9.03 4.23
CA TYR A 499 4.46 -9.42 4.45
C TYR A 499 3.95 -10.38 3.36
N ALA A 500 4.50 -10.28 2.15
CA ALA A 500 4.22 -11.21 1.05
C ALA A 500 4.80 -12.62 1.28
N GLY A 501 5.65 -12.84 2.28
CA GLY A 501 6.25 -14.14 2.55
C GLY A 501 7.21 -14.61 1.45
N ARG A 502 8.04 -13.72 0.91
CA ARG A 502 9.06 -14.07 -0.11
C ARG A 502 10.20 -14.83 0.55
N VAL A 503 10.61 -15.96 -0.04
CA VAL A 503 11.66 -16.82 0.51
C VAL A 503 12.60 -17.27 -0.60
N GLY A 504 13.90 -17.06 -0.38
CA GLY A 504 14.98 -17.55 -1.23
C GLY A 504 15.01 -16.95 -2.64
N GLU A 505 15.93 -17.47 -3.47
CA GLU A 505 16.02 -17.07 -4.87
C GLU A 505 14.80 -17.55 -5.68
N PRO A 506 14.30 -16.78 -6.66
CA PRO A 506 13.16 -17.18 -7.47
C PRO A 506 13.35 -18.56 -8.14
N ASN A 507 12.25 -19.32 -8.23
CA ASN A 507 12.17 -20.64 -8.86
C ASN A 507 13.13 -21.68 -8.23
N SER A 508 13.19 -21.73 -6.90
CA SER A 508 14.08 -22.61 -6.16
C SER A 508 13.35 -23.52 -5.16
N LEU A 509 14.03 -24.62 -4.77
CA LEU A 509 13.72 -25.39 -3.57
C LEU A 509 14.28 -24.61 -2.38
N VAL A 510 13.41 -24.05 -1.53
CA VAL A 510 13.81 -23.17 -0.44
C VAL A 510 13.94 -23.86 0.91
N TYR A 511 13.29 -25.01 1.08
CA TYR A 511 13.41 -25.82 2.29
C TYR A 511 13.10 -27.29 2.02
N GLU A 512 13.80 -28.19 2.70
CA GLU A 512 13.47 -29.62 2.72
C GLU A 512 13.71 -30.24 4.11
N SER A 513 12.92 -31.28 4.42
CA SER A 513 13.09 -32.06 5.64
C SER A 513 12.73 -33.53 5.41
N ALA A 514 13.62 -34.44 5.84
CA ALA A 514 13.36 -35.86 5.71
C ALA A 514 12.20 -36.37 6.55
N VAL A 515 11.96 -35.75 7.72
CA VAL A 515 10.87 -36.10 8.65
C VAL A 515 10.28 -34.84 9.26
N VAL A 516 8.98 -34.68 9.16
CA VAL A 516 8.24 -33.62 9.83
C VAL A 516 7.75 -34.13 11.19
N LYS A 517 8.21 -33.52 12.26
CA LYS A 517 7.83 -33.92 13.64
C LYS A 517 6.70 -33.01 14.14
N PRO A 518 5.70 -33.54 14.88
CA PRO A 518 4.72 -32.68 15.53
C PRO A 518 5.38 -31.80 16.62
N ASN A 519 4.75 -30.66 16.91
CA ASN A 519 5.16 -29.68 17.94
C ASN A 519 6.61 -29.24 17.80
N SER A 520 7.05 -28.90 16.57
CA SER A 520 8.40 -28.44 16.27
C SER A 520 8.39 -27.16 15.44
N THR A 521 9.46 -26.38 15.54
CA THR A 521 9.66 -25.17 14.74
C THR A 521 10.33 -25.49 13.41
N THR A 522 10.13 -24.67 12.40
CA THR A 522 10.87 -24.71 11.13
C THR A 522 11.67 -23.40 10.94
N PRO A 523 12.60 -23.34 10.01
CA PRO A 523 13.36 -22.10 9.77
C PRO A 523 12.61 -21.05 8.95
N LEU A 524 11.40 -21.35 8.48
CA LEU A 524 10.57 -20.47 7.67
C LEU A 524 9.30 -20.09 8.44
N GLU A 525 8.90 -18.82 8.39
CA GLU A 525 7.62 -18.38 8.93
C GLU A 525 6.45 -18.81 8.05
N GLU A 526 6.55 -18.53 6.76
CA GLU A 526 5.52 -18.79 5.77
C GLU A 526 6.12 -18.70 4.37
N ILE A 527 5.37 -19.10 3.36
CA ILE A 527 5.71 -18.87 1.96
C ILE A 527 4.53 -18.27 1.22
N GLY A 528 4.79 -17.14 0.51
CA GLY A 528 3.82 -16.38 -0.26
C GLY A 528 3.34 -17.09 -1.52
N TYR A 529 2.46 -16.43 -2.23
CA TYR A 529 1.83 -16.96 -3.43
C TYR A 529 2.83 -17.40 -4.51
N GLY A 530 2.40 -18.39 -5.31
CA GLY A 530 3.28 -19.01 -6.32
C GLY A 530 4.15 -20.12 -5.75
N TYR A 531 3.65 -20.93 -4.81
CA TYR A 531 4.42 -22.00 -4.15
C TYR A 531 3.96 -23.41 -4.48
N THR A 532 4.82 -24.38 -4.12
CA THR A 532 4.50 -25.81 -4.02
C THR A 532 5.05 -26.38 -2.71
N ILE A 533 4.17 -27.03 -1.93
CA ILE A 533 4.54 -27.82 -0.75
C ILE A 533 4.26 -29.30 -1.09
N SER A 534 5.30 -30.14 -1.05
CA SER A 534 5.15 -31.58 -1.32
C SER A 534 5.70 -32.39 -0.16
N PHE A 535 4.96 -33.44 0.25
CA PHE A 535 5.37 -34.35 1.30
C PHE A 535 4.74 -35.74 1.11
N ASP A 536 5.38 -36.78 1.66
CA ASP A 536 4.83 -38.11 1.71
C ASP A 536 4.07 -38.32 3.01
N LEU A 537 2.85 -38.85 2.89
CA LEU A 537 1.92 -39.06 3.98
C LEU A 537 1.59 -40.55 4.15
N ASP A 538 1.90 -41.06 5.32
CA ASP A 538 1.34 -42.32 5.86
C ASP A 538 0.27 -41.89 6.88
N GLY A 539 -0.97 -41.68 6.36
CA GLY A 539 -2.03 -41.02 7.09
C GLY A 539 -2.68 -41.96 8.10
N ARG A 540 -3.00 -41.41 9.26
CA ARG A 540 -3.80 -42.08 10.30
C ARG A 540 -5.11 -41.36 10.52
N GLN A 541 -5.98 -41.97 11.32
CA GLN A 541 -7.18 -41.29 11.77
C GLN A 541 -6.77 -40.15 12.71
N GLU A 542 -6.88 -38.93 12.24
CA GLU A 542 -6.59 -37.72 12.98
C GLU A 542 -7.81 -37.26 13.80
N GLN A 543 -7.54 -36.66 14.95
CA GLN A 543 -8.56 -35.93 15.68
C GLN A 543 -8.87 -34.61 14.94
N LYS A 544 -10.11 -34.11 15.09
CA LYS A 544 -10.50 -32.81 14.55
C LYS A 544 -9.62 -31.70 15.14
N GLY A 545 -9.09 -30.86 14.28
CA GLY A 545 -8.13 -29.81 14.64
C GLY A 545 -6.65 -30.22 14.49
N ALA A 546 -6.34 -31.48 14.07
CA ALA A 546 -4.97 -31.90 13.83
C ALA A 546 -4.28 -31.00 12.80
N THR A 547 -3.27 -30.25 13.24
CA THR A 547 -2.61 -29.19 12.49
C THR A 547 -1.24 -29.66 12.03
N LEU A 548 -1.00 -29.67 10.71
CA LEU A 548 0.31 -30.01 10.17
C LEU A 548 1.27 -28.84 10.27
N PHE A 549 0.85 -27.66 9.79
CA PHE A 549 1.64 -26.43 9.86
C PHE A 549 0.81 -25.25 10.32
N GLU A 550 1.43 -24.32 11.04
CA GLU A 550 0.83 -23.05 11.41
C GLU A 550 1.83 -21.91 11.45
N SER A 551 1.33 -20.71 11.19
CA SER A 551 1.95 -19.41 11.44
C SER A 551 0.98 -18.54 12.26
N ASP A 552 1.34 -17.29 12.50
CA ASP A 552 0.45 -16.36 13.19
C ASP A 552 -0.78 -15.97 12.32
N PHE A 553 -0.69 -16.16 10.98
CA PHE A 553 -1.75 -15.79 10.03
C PHE A 553 -2.62 -16.95 9.56
N ALA A 554 -2.12 -18.19 9.62
CA ALA A 554 -2.81 -19.33 9.00
C ALA A 554 -2.49 -20.67 9.69
N LYS A 555 -3.40 -21.65 9.48
CA LYS A 555 -3.18 -23.05 9.85
C LYS A 555 -3.52 -23.94 8.69
N PHE A 556 -2.68 -24.94 8.43
CA PHE A 556 -2.94 -26.04 7.50
C PHE A 556 -3.19 -27.34 8.29
N TYR A 557 -4.35 -27.94 8.07
CA TYR A 557 -4.85 -29.08 8.82
C TYR A 557 -4.72 -30.39 8.02
N LEU A 558 -4.35 -31.47 8.68
CA LEU A 558 -4.61 -32.83 8.23
C LEU A 558 -6.08 -33.24 8.51
N SER A 559 -6.70 -32.59 9.51
CA SER A 559 -8.09 -32.80 9.89
C SER A 559 -8.65 -31.49 10.42
N ASP A 560 -9.44 -30.76 9.62
CA ASP A 560 -9.99 -29.46 10.04
C ASP A 560 -10.93 -29.61 11.25
N PRO A 561 -11.09 -28.56 12.09
CA PRO A 561 -11.80 -28.64 13.36
C PRO A 561 -13.31 -28.89 13.22
N ILE A 562 -13.90 -28.63 12.05
CA ILE A 562 -15.34 -28.75 11.82
C ILE A 562 -15.67 -30.04 11.11
N ASN A 563 -15.08 -30.33 9.96
CA ASN A 563 -15.43 -31.39 9.06
C ASN A 563 -14.52 -32.63 9.15
N GLY A 564 -13.31 -32.48 9.73
CA GLY A 564 -12.32 -33.55 9.78
C GLY A 564 -11.65 -33.83 8.43
N MET A 565 -11.54 -32.82 7.57
CA MET A 565 -10.97 -32.92 6.23
C MET A 565 -9.60 -32.21 6.17
N ILE A 566 -8.75 -32.57 5.20
CA ILE A 566 -7.57 -31.78 4.88
C ILE A 566 -8.01 -30.39 4.44
N GLY A 567 -7.42 -29.36 5.02
CA GLY A 567 -7.81 -28.00 4.73
C GLY A 567 -6.94 -26.95 5.40
N PHE A 568 -7.41 -25.72 5.40
CA PHE A 568 -6.70 -24.61 6.05
C PHE A 568 -7.67 -23.57 6.59
N SER A 569 -7.20 -22.79 7.54
CA SER A 569 -7.87 -21.57 8.00
C SER A 569 -6.94 -20.38 7.94
N ARG A 570 -7.49 -19.22 7.61
CA ARG A 570 -6.83 -17.94 7.65
C ARG A 570 -7.86 -16.82 7.74
N ASP A 571 -7.56 -15.75 8.46
CA ASP A 571 -8.38 -14.53 8.56
C ASP A 571 -9.88 -14.83 8.82
N GLY A 572 -10.16 -15.76 9.76
CA GLY A 572 -11.53 -16.15 10.13
C GLY A 572 -12.24 -17.11 9.16
N TYR A 573 -11.65 -17.44 8.03
CA TYR A 573 -12.23 -18.36 7.03
C TYR A 573 -11.62 -19.75 7.14
N LEU A 574 -12.46 -20.79 7.00
CA LEU A 574 -12.07 -22.20 6.97
C LEU A 574 -12.43 -22.81 5.61
N TYR A 575 -11.44 -23.40 4.96
CA TYR A 575 -11.58 -24.12 3.69
C TYR A 575 -11.12 -25.57 3.85
N ASN A 576 -11.71 -26.49 3.10
CA ASN A 576 -11.24 -27.87 3.01
C ASN A 576 -11.35 -28.45 1.60
N PHE A 577 -10.55 -29.49 1.34
CA PHE A 577 -10.46 -30.15 0.04
C PHE A 577 -11.40 -31.36 -0.09
N LYS A 578 -12.37 -31.54 0.79
CA LYS A 578 -13.31 -32.67 0.81
C LYS A 578 -12.64 -34.03 0.76
N ILE A 579 -11.44 -34.12 1.32
CA ILE A 579 -10.63 -35.32 1.44
C ILE A 579 -10.11 -35.45 2.87
N SER A 580 -10.02 -36.64 3.41
CA SER A 580 -9.47 -36.88 4.75
C SER A 580 -8.20 -37.73 4.69
N THR A 581 -7.42 -37.73 5.76
CA THR A 581 -6.21 -38.56 5.92
C THR A 581 -6.53 -40.02 6.27
N TYR A 582 -7.76 -40.29 6.66
CA TYR A 582 -8.15 -41.64 7.08
C TYR A 582 -7.90 -42.68 5.97
N ASN A 583 -7.14 -43.74 6.27
CA ASN A 583 -6.68 -44.78 5.34
C ASN A 583 -5.89 -44.28 4.12
N LYS A 584 -5.06 -43.24 4.30
CA LYS A 584 -4.13 -42.77 3.29
C LYS A 584 -2.72 -43.28 3.58
N ASP A 585 -2.37 -44.43 3.00
CA ASP A 585 -1.06 -45.06 3.21
C ASP A 585 -0.13 -44.72 2.06
N ASN A 586 1.07 -44.20 2.39
CA ASN A 586 2.19 -43.95 1.46
C ASN A 586 1.82 -43.14 0.20
N VAL A 587 1.05 -42.06 0.37
CA VAL A 587 0.68 -41.18 -0.74
C VAL A 587 1.57 -39.92 -0.74
N ASN A 588 1.91 -39.43 -1.92
CA ASN A 588 2.48 -38.09 -2.05
C ASN A 588 1.38 -37.06 -2.08
N VAL A 589 1.42 -36.11 -1.15
CA VAL A 589 0.53 -34.96 -1.08
C VAL A 589 1.27 -33.73 -1.55
N MET A 590 0.67 -33.02 -2.51
CA MET A 590 1.22 -31.77 -2.98
C MET A 590 0.17 -30.68 -2.92
N ILE A 591 0.50 -29.55 -2.29
CA ILE A 591 -0.32 -28.33 -2.20
C ILE A 591 0.34 -27.27 -3.06
N GLN A 592 -0.43 -26.71 -3.98
CA GLN A 592 0.01 -25.55 -4.77
C GLN A 592 -0.91 -24.36 -4.55
N GLY A 593 -0.32 -23.20 -4.31
CA GLY A 593 -1.05 -21.95 -4.17
C GLY A 593 -0.59 -20.91 -5.19
N ASP A 594 -1.51 -20.07 -5.59
CA ASP A 594 -1.26 -18.82 -6.28
C ASP A 594 -2.12 -17.71 -5.64
N ASN A 595 -2.07 -16.51 -6.19
CA ASN A 595 -2.85 -15.37 -5.68
C ASN A 595 -4.35 -15.42 -6.04
N LEU A 596 -4.83 -16.52 -6.60
CA LEU A 596 -6.24 -16.73 -6.97
C LEU A 596 -6.84 -17.95 -6.27
N THR A 597 -6.06 -19.05 -6.12
CA THR A 597 -6.58 -20.35 -5.68
C THR A 597 -5.55 -21.19 -4.94
N THR A 598 -6.04 -22.21 -4.22
CA THR A 598 -5.20 -23.25 -3.63
C THR A 598 -5.66 -24.62 -4.13
N SER A 599 -4.72 -25.48 -4.51
CA SER A 599 -4.97 -26.81 -5.11
C SER A 599 -4.30 -27.91 -4.32
N ILE A 600 -4.91 -29.11 -4.28
CA ILE A 600 -4.31 -30.32 -3.72
C ILE A 600 -4.19 -31.40 -4.79
N TYR A 601 -3.05 -32.03 -4.80
CA TYR A 601 -2.71 -33.20 -5.67
C TYR A 601 -2.37 -34.40 -4.77
N ILE A 602 -2.78 -35.59 -5.21
CA ILE A 602 -2.39 -36.86 -4.59
C ILE A 602 -1.71 -37.70 -5.66
N ASP A 603 -0.50 -38.17 -5.37
CA ASP A 603 0.33 -38.97 -6.29
C ASP A 603 0.49 -38.31 -7.68
N GLY A 604 0.57 -36.99 -7.70
CA GLY A 604 0.71 -36.16 -8.90
C GLY A 604 -0.59 -35.84 -9.64
N GLU A 605 -1.72 -36.43 -9.24
CA GLU A 605 -3.02 -36.15 -9.84
C GLU A 605 -3.76 -35.04 -9.09
N LEU A 606 -4.31 -34.05 -9.82
CA LEU A 606 -5.15 -32.99 -9.25
C LEU A 606 -6.44 -33.57 -8.67
N VAL A 607 -6.58 -33.51 -7.36
CA VAL A 607 -7.79 -33.95 -6.67
C VAL A 607 -8.83 -32.83 -6.58
N GLN A 608 -8.40 -31.63 -6.21
CA GLN A 608 -9.28 -30.47 -6.10
C GLN A 608 -8.50 -29.16 -6.22
N LYS A 609 -9.10 -28.23 -6.94
CA LYS A 609 -8.75 -26.80 -6.93
C LYS A 609 -9.89 -26.07 -6.22
N LEU A 610 -9.57 -25.27 -5.22
CA LEU A 610 -10.57 -24.46 -4.53
C LEU A 610 -10.94 -23.26 -5.42
N ASP A 611 -12.16 -23.30 -5.92
CA ASP A 611 -12.82 -22.24 -6.67
C ASP A 611 -14.25 -22.13 -6.17
N VAL A 612 -14.42 -21.50 -5.02
CA VAL A 612 -15.70 -21.42 -4.32
C VAL A 612 -16.53 -20.30 -4.92
N THR A 613 -17.64 -20.65 -5.54
CA THR A 613 -18.60 -19.68 -6.06
C THR A 613 -19.96 -19.93 -5.40
N LEU A 614 -20.48 -18.93 -4.70
CA LEU A 614 -21.82 -18.93 -4.17
C LEU A 614 -22.79 -18.21 -5.09
N ARG A 615 -24.02 -18.67 -5.11
CA ARG A 615 -25.15 -17.98 -5.76
C ARG A 615 -25.97 -17.29 -4.70
N TYR A 616 -26.41 -16.08 -4.98
CA TYR A 616 -27.22 -15.32 -4.05
C TYR A 616 -28.71 -15.55 -4.29
N PHE A 617 -29.45 -15.59 -3.20
CA PHE A 617 -30.89 -15.56 -3.20
C PHE A 617 -31.33 -14.14 -2.79
N PRO A 618 -32.32 -13.51 -3.41
CA PRO A 618 -33.28 -14.08 -4.37
C PRO A 618 -32.81 -14.14 -5.84
N ASN A 619 -31.63 -13.62 -6.18
CA ASN A 619 -31.12 -13.62 -7.56
C ASN A 619 -30.05 -14.71 -7.77
N PRO A 620 -30.43 -15.95 -8.20
CA PRO A 620 -29.48 -17.04 -8.41
C PRO A 620 -28.56 -16.87 -9.62
N GLU A 621 -28.83 -15.91 -10.49
CA GLU A 621 -27.95 -15.51 -11.58
C GLU A 621 -26.73 -14.74 -11.04
N GLU A 622 -26.89 -14.08 -9.91
CA GLU A 622 -25.82 -13.32 -9.28
C GLU A 622 -24.92 -14.25 -8.48
N LYS A 623 -23.62 -14.22 -8.78
CA LYS A 623 -22.62 -15.08 -8.17
C LYS A 623 -21.55 -14.23 -7.51
N MET A 624 -21.11 -14.65 -6.34
CA MET A 624 -19.88 -14.13 -5.74
C MET A 624 -18.82 -15.24 -5.73
N LYS A 625 -17.67 -14.93 -6.31
CA LYS A 625 -16.49 -15.76 -6.20
C LYS A 625 -15.82 -15.48 -4.87
N PHE A 626 -15.57 -16.53 -4.08
CA PHE A 626 -14.81 -16.43 -2.85
C PHE A 626 -13.32 -16.59 -3.14
N ILE A 627 -12.53 -15.77 -2.51
CA ILE A 627 -11.08 -15.89 -2.54
C ILE A 627 -10.69 -17.03 -1.59
N SER A 628 -10.02 -18.03 -2.13
CA SER A 628 -9.60 -19.26 -1.41
C SER A 628 -8.10 -19.49 -1.51
N THR A 629 -7.35 -18.41 -1.47
CA THR A 629 -5.89 -18.38 -1.46
C THR A 629 -5.33 -18.75 -0.09
N LEU A 630 -4.08 -19.13 -0.06
CA LEU A 630 -3.33 -19.38 1.17
C LEU A 630 -1.89 -18.93 0.98
N VAL A 631 -1.41 -17.98 1.78
CA VAL A 631 0.01 -17.87 2.11
C VAL A 631 0.30 -19.03 3.04
N PHE A 632 1.15 -19.97 2.62
CA PHE A 632 1.26 -21.26 3.31
C PHE A 632 2.05 -21.12 4.61
N PRO A 633 1.46 -21.50 5.76
CA PRO A 633 2.10 -21.37 7.06
C PRO A 633 3.23 -22.39 7.22
N LEU A 634 4.36 -21.98 7.77
CA LEU A 634 5.53 -22.84 7.97
C LEU A 634 6.24 -22.61 9.31
N ALA A 635 5.82 -21.65 10.14
CA ALA A 635 6.58 -21.30 11.35
C ALA A 635 6.77 -22.46 12.31
N ARG A 636 5.74 -23.26 12.49
CA ARG A 636 5.76 -24.44 13.38
C ARG A 636 4.79 -25.50 12.92
N THR A 637 5.01 -26.72 13.38
CA THR A 637 4.07 -27.83 13.25
C THR A 637 3.21 -27.93 14.50
N GLY A 638 1.94 -28.26 14.32
CA GLY A 638 1.04 -28.55 15.44
C GLY A 638 1.05 -30.01 15.85
N GLU A 639 -0.07 -30.47 16.45
CA GLU A 639 -0.25 -31.83 16.92
C GLU A 639 -0.93 -32.68 15.83
N PHE A 640 -0.35 -33.85 15.50
CA PHE A 640 -0.87 -34.84 14.56
C PHE A 640 -0.23 -36.21 14.80
N GLU A 641 -0.91 -37.29 14.34
CA GLU A 641 -0.46 -38.70 14.56
C GLU A 641 0.10 -39.34 13.27
N SER A 642 -0.21 -38.80 12.10
CA SER A 642 0.26 -39.31 10.81
C SER A 642 1.76 -39.18 10.67
N LYS A 643 2.39 -40.09 9.91
CA LYS A 643 3.80 -39.99 9.57
C LYS A 643 3.95 -39.12 8.32
N VAL A 644 4.69 -38.02 8.45
CA VAL A 644 4.99 -37.09 7.37
C VAL A 644 6.48 -37.06 7.09
N THR A 645 6.88 -37.34 5.84
CA THR A 645 8.27 -37.44 5.42
C THR A 645 8.50 -36.74 4.08
N ASN A 646 9.76 -36.57 3.71
CA ASN A 646 10.19 -36.02 2.41
C ASN A 646 9.54 -34.67 2.07
N LEU A 647 9.40 -33.80 3.08
CA LEU A 647 8.91 -32.43 2.86
C LEU A 647 9.84 -31.67 1.94
N LYS A 648 9.25 -31.01 0.93
CA LYS A 648 9.93 -30.08 0.02
C LYS A 648 9.05 -28.83 -0.16
N VAL A 649 9.66 -27.68 -0.06
CA VAL A 649 9.03 -26.36 -0.20
C VAL A 649 9.68 -25.64 -1.37
N TYR A 650 8.91 -25.35 -2.40
CA TYR A 650 9.34 -24.62 -3.59
C TYR A 650 8.64 -23.27 -3.65
N ASN A 651 9.35 -22.20 -3.99
CA ASN A 651 8.77 -20.86 -4.20
C ASN A 651 8.26 -20.64 -5.63
N TYR A 652 7.77 -21.69 -6.25
CA TYR A 652 7.10 -21.67 -7.56
C TYR A 652 6.16 -22.87 -7.70
N GLN A 653 5.25 -22.81 -8.67
CA GLN A 653 4.37 -23.92 -9.00
C GLN A 653 5.05 -24.95 -9.89
N LEU A 654 5.11 -26.21 -9.45
CA LEU A 654 5.67 -27.32 -10.22
C LEU A 654 4.77 -27.74 -11.38
N ASN A 655 3.45 -27.74 -11.18
CA ASN A 655 2.45 -28.04 -12.20
C ASN A 655 1.74 -26.74 -12.58
N LYS A 656 1.93 -26.28 -13.79
CA LYS A 656 1.26 -25.09 -14.34
C LYS A 656 0.10 -25.50 -15.25
#